data_941ad944b4a4f6788c731360e938255e
#
_entry.id   941ad944b4a4f6788c731360e938255e
#
_cell.length_a   1.000
_cell.length_b   1.000
_cell.length_c   1.000
_cell.angle_alpha   90.00
_cell.angle_beta   90.00
_cell.angle_gamma   90.00
#
_symmetry.space_group_name_H-M   'P 1'
#
loop_
_entity.id
_entity.type
_entity.pdbx_description
1 polymer ?
#
loop_
_entity_poly.entity_id
_entity_poly.type
_entity_poly.pdbx_seq_one_letter_code
_entity_poly.pdbx_strand_id
1 'polypeptide(L)'
;MKNYFGKKIYRLDLLSNTKRKREGKMFSNIDKNYEMIFGAYKKIKSYYYYNKNYIFMRQKISEFEYNHEHLKKVFGMLADLLMNPIKYEEMINGWIESISYYVVPKTFKDEKNNSNEQFISSVVQSNKKICKVNFFINMPIELYILETVWTLYIGKQVYDKGIISQSCYGNVVDNNIVYNSNTEIEDSINFKKNKLFKVYFEQYCKWKNGAIDAVDRIRQNDNILLLSLDIKGYYYSVIWQFSFLKTILDLDFLKEIEALTDIIEKIFCRYTMIIKNVRILNQNIEDKEYILPIGMFCSMLLANIYLAYYDKSISELSNIAYYGRYVDDMLIVINLKDKRFTCDALELNNILTKELSILDDLGENYCIHEFSNLLIQKEKLKVIYFKQGESDSLFYKLKNTVIIPSQMNVIPSNELDLEDFEEEAYAMKNFSSETKIREIGKLEINRLKLGRHIAQLVRFGKNGVNQLSEQDKRKRWQEERKIISFFTGSNALEFNSNWINVLYFLMLIENEKPSNWYRFQENVKNAIDSLEIEKLEAIPEESILDVQVLMKKQLKAQFDICVATVLAVNPAFEKKENTSITELALKIRNSNMYNHYLVNYPLLNYIDNIDDNQDLVHICIEDLKEKKLDLMSANKIEFSPRFIAIEELFQFELIRCIATKEAVNITQEKINTIYDQFYKLNYINTTYTKNVQLKLRYQIYKDLHDNEYCIQRFSLQGKKVNLNKVGIAVANIKLNLEDCFLGLREAEVVRNRSDFIKILSEVYEEKKTIQKVNFLVFPEFYLPFEWITDVLNFVKKTGIVVVTGIQYICRDEDAHNTIGVFAQVRAGKYKNAIMFIREKNNYAPLEKEILALKGHCCIDQKTPVYSIYNYNGISFGTFLCYEFTDIVARSLYKDEVDIIFAPEDNKDTNYFSNIIDTMTRDLHTFVVQSNNSVYGDSRISGPYGKNLNNIIQIKGGENDSVIIGEIDIKGLRESRVIERNKEEKTLEKYRYEFSQTDKKNELWKIQEKGKRTIKHTSARTFY
;
A
#
# COMPACT_ATOMS: atom_id res chain seq x y z
N MET A 1 36.41 12.92 20.33
CA MET A 1 36.39 11.64 19.59
C MET A 1 37.66 10.81 19.67
N LYS A 2 38.87 11.33 19.36
CA LYS A 2 40.13 10.55 19.44
C LYS A 2 40.39 9.91 20.81
N ASN A 3 40.08 10.54 21.92
CA ASN A 3 40.33 10.03 23.28
C ASN A 3 39.29 8.99 23.75
N TYR A 4 38.18 8.86 23.09
CA TYR A 4 37.05 8.03 23.52
C TYR A 4 37.10 6.62 22.92
N PHE A 5 37.37 6.52 21.63
CA PHE A 5 37.46 5.23 20.95
C PHE A 5 38.76 4.46 21.22
N GLY A 6 39.79 5.13 21.71
CA GLY A 6 41.06 4.49 21.98
C GLY A 6 41.16 3.65 23.28
N LYS A 7 40.18 3.76 24.19
CA LYS A 7 40.28 3.14 25.53
C LYS A 7 39.44 1.91 25.82
N LYS A 8 38.49 1.55 24.95
CA LYS A 8 37.60 0.40 25.22
C LYS A 8 37.19 -0.42 24.00
N ILE A 9 38.13 -0.74 23.11
CA ILE A 9 37.93 -1.85 22.17
C ILE A 9 38.44 -3.11 22.83
N TYR A 10 37.61 -3.75 23.66
CA TYR A 10 37.82 -5.15 23.97
C TYR A 10 37.52 -5.97 22.73
N ARG A 11 38.52 -6.68 22.24
CA ARG A 11 38.48 -7.71 21.24
C ARG A 11 37.20 -8.54 21.39
N LEU A 12 36.31 -8.49 20.42
CA LEU A 12 35.47 -9.60 20.06
C LEU A 12 36.29 -10.51 19.12
N ASP A 13 37.22 -11.23 19.73
CA ASP A 13 37.75 -12.45 19.14
C ASP A 13 36.69 -13.54 19.33
N LEU A 14 35.80 -13.69 18.38
CA LEU A 14 35.04 -14.92 18.16
C LEU A 14 34.48 -14.87 16.75
N LEU A 15 35.10 -15.52 15.89
CA LEU A 15 34.71 -16.41 14.82
C LEU A 15 35.72 -16.38 13.66
N SER A 16 36.60 -17.35 13.79
CA SER A 16 37.32 -18.15 12.77
C SER A 16 37.55 -17.55 11.39
N ASN A 17 38.83 -17.26 11.18
CA ASN A 17 39.60 -17.58 9.99
C ASN A 17 38.90 -18.46 8.93
N THR A 18 38.34 -17.79 7.95
CA THR A 18 38.44 -18.27 6.58
C THR A 18 38.95 -17.12 5.73
N LYS A 19 40.24 -16.97 5.68
CA LYS A 19 40.95 -16.21 4.64
C LYS A 19 40.66 -16.93 3.30
N ARG A 20 39.54 -16.66 2.66
CA ARG A 20 39.38 -16.86 1.22
C ARG A 20 40.07 -15.68 0.54
N LYS A 21 41.14 -15.98 -0.20
CA LYS A 21 41.77 -15.02 -1.11
C LYS A 21 40.71 -14.43 -2.00
N ARG A 22 40.42 -13.10 -1.86
CA ARG A 22 39.70 -12.34 -2.84
C ARG A 22 40.55 -12.27 -4.10
N GLU A 23 40.15 -13.02 -5.13
CA GLU A 23 40.76 -12.92 -6.46
C GLU A 23 40.08 -11.76 -7.19
N GLY A 24 40.80 -10.67 -7.44
CA GLY A 24 40.45 -9.52 -8.25
C GLY A 24 40.13 -8.24 -7.46
N LYS A 25 40.46 -7.07 -8.05
CA LYS A 25 40.10 -5.76 -7.51
C LYS A 25 38.58 -5.56 -7.62
N MET A 26 37.95 -4.89 -6.64
CA MET A 26 36.50 -4.71 -6.52
C MET A 26 35.83 -4.15 -7.80
N PHE A 27 36.42 -3.21 -8.49
CA PHE A 27 35.89 -2.54 -9.68
C PHE A 27 36.61 -2.96 -10.97
N SER A 28 37.04 -4.19 -11.12
CA SER A 28 37.84 -4.63 -12.26
C SER A 28 37.07 -5.04 -13.50
N ASN A 29 35.75 -5.17 -13.43
CA ASN A 29 34.89 -5.64 -14.52
C ASN A 29 33.88 -4.56 -14.94
N ILE A 30 33.99 -4.08 -16.18
CA ILE A 30 33.16 -3.00 -16.71
C ILE A 30 31.67 -3.36 -16.77
N ASP A 31 31.31 -4.59 -17.12
CA ASP A 31 29.91 -5.00 -17.23
C ASP A 31 29.26 -5.08 -15.84
N LYS A 32 29.97 -5.59 -14.85
CA LYS A 32 29.50 -5.58 -13.46
C LYS A 32 29.37 -4.18 -12.90
N ASN A 33 30.31 -3.30 -13.23
CA ASN A 33 30.24 -1.89 -12.85
C ASN A 33 29.03 -1.21 -13.49
N TYR A 34 28.75 -1.51 -14.76
CA TYR A 34 27.57 -0.98 -15.44
C TYR A 34 26.25 -1.43 -14.76
N GLU A 35 26.10 -2.73 -14.45
CA GLU A 35 24.93 -3.23 -13.71
C GLU A 35 24.79 -2.57 -12.34
N MET A 36 25.91 -2.31 -11.66
CA MET A 36 25.94 -1.65 -10.38
C MET A 36 25.52 -0.19 -10.46
N ILE A 37 26.05 0.57 -11.42
CA ILE A 37 25.69 1.96 -11.69
C ILE A 37 24.20 2.07 -12.02
N PHE A 38 23.70 1.22 -12.91
CA PHE A 38 22.28 1.16 -13.26
C PHE A 38 21.40 0.79 -12.06
N GLY A 39 21.85 -0.17 -11.24
CA GLY A 39 21.16 -0.54 -9.99
C GLY A 39 21.12 0.58 -8.95
N ALA A 40 22.21 1.34 -8.81
CA ALA A 40 22.27 2.52 -7.96
C ALA A 40 21.30 3.60 -8.46
N TYR A 41 21.29 3.87 -9.75
CA TYR A 41 20.38 4.81 -10.38
C TYR A 41 18.90 4.45 -10.13
N LYS A 42 18.53 3.18 -10.26
CA LYS A 42 17.16 2.72 -9.93
C LYS A 42 16.77 3.03 -8.49
N LYS A 43 17.69 2.88 -7.54
CA LYS A 43 17.43 3.20 -6.12
C LYS A 43 17.21 4.70 -5.91
N ILE A 44 17.99 5.55 -6.58
CA ILE A 44 17.84 7.01 -6.59
C ILE A 44 16.44 7.36 -7.09
N LYS A 45 16.06 6.87 -8.26
CA LYS A 45 14.75 7.16 -8.85
C LYS A 45 13.62 6.67 -7.96
N SER A 46 13.70 5.46 -7.43
CA SER A 46 12.69 4.89 -6.52
C SER A 46 12.53 5.69 -5.23
N TYR A 47 13.56 6.31 -4.73
CA TYR A 47 13.51 7.06 -3.47
C TYR A 47 13.13 8.53 -3.66
N TYR A 48 13.77 9.22 -4.61
CA TYR A 48 13.62 10.67 -4.74
C TYR A 48 12.49 11.11 -5.67
N TYR A 49 12.26 10.41 -6.78
CA TYR A 49 11.38 10.88 -7.85
C TYR A 49 9.92 11.11 -7.40
N TYR A 50 9.40 10.25 -6.56
CA TYR A 50 8.01 10.36 -6.04
C TYR A 50 7.93 10.94 -4.63
N ASN A 51 9.06 11.27 -4.02
CA ASN A 51 9.09 11.83 -2.69
C ASN A 51 8.71 13.32 -2.75
N LYS A 52 7.65 13.69 -2.05
CA LYS A 52 7.13 15.07 -2.03
C LYS A 52 8.11 16.09 -1.46
N ASN A 53 9.03 15.66 -0.60
CA ASN A 53 10.06 16.52 -0.03
C ASN A 53 11.21 16.82 -1.00
N TYR A 54 11.31 16.06 -2.09
CA TYR A 54 12.38 16.16 -3.09
C TYR A 54 11.83 16.45 -4.49
N ILE A 55 10.78 17.26 -4.57
CA ILE A 55 10.05 17.50 -5.83
C ILE A 55 10.96 17.98 -6.98
N PHE A 56 12.01 18.76 -6.66
CA PHE A 56 13.01 19.19 -7.62
C PHE A 56 13.81 18.04 -8.27
N MET A 57 13.94 16.90 -7.58
CA MET A 57 14.59 15.72 -8.16
C MET A 57 13.77 15.12 -9.32
N ARG A 58 12.45 15.37 -9.35
CA ARG A 58 11.59 14.92 -10.45
C ARG A 58 11.97 15.57 -11.77
N GLN A 59 12.20 16.87 -11.76
CA GLN A 59 12.70 17.59 -12.93
C GLN A 59 14.09 17.07 -13.35
N LYS A 60 15.04 17.01 -12.40
CA LYS A 60 16.40 16.57 -12.70
C LYS A 60 16.46 15.18 -13.33
N ILE A 61 15.74 14.23 -12.72
CA ILE A 61 15.67 12.86 -13.23
C ILE A 61 15.00 12.83 -14.60
N SER A 62 13.93 13.62 -14.81
CA SER A 62 13.23 13.67 -16.11
C SER A 62 14.13 14.25 -17.21
N GLU A 63 14.93 15.24 -16.90
CA GLU A 63 15.91 15.82 -17.83
C GLU A 63 17.05 14.84 -18.12
N PHE A 64 17.53 14.13 -17.10
CA PHE A 64 18.58 13.12 -17.23
C PHE A 64 18.14 11.94 -18.11
N GLU A 65 16.87 11.53 -18.03
CA GLU A 65 16.31 10.41 -18.79
C GLU A 65 15.77 10.77 -20.18
N TYR A 66 15.71 12.04 -20.52
CA TYR A 66 15.09 12.50 -21.75
C TYR A 66 15.72 11.90 -23.03
N ASN A 67 17.02 11.61 -23.00
CA ASN A 67 17.75 10.97 -24.08
C ASN A 67 18.35 9.63 -23.63
N HIS A 68 17.73 8.53 -24.04
CA HIS A 68 18.12 7.17 -23.65
C HIS A 68 19.53 6.76 -24.14
N GLU A 69 19.96 7.23 -25.31
CA GLU A 69 21.31 6.94 -25.78
C GLU A 69 22.37 7.68 -24.95
N HIS A 70 22.08 8.92 -24.61
CA HIS A 70 22.92 9.68 -23.68
C HIS A 70 23.02 8.99 -22.32
N LEU A 71 21.90 8.52 -21.80
CA LEU A 71 21.83 7.80 -20.54
C LEU A 71 22.74 6.56 -20.52
N LYS A 72 22.68 5.73 -21.58
CA LYS A 72 23.56 4.56 -21.71
C LYS A 72 25.04 4.95 -21.75
N LYS A 73 25.39 6.04 -22.45
CA LYS A 73 26.76 6.56 -22.51
C LYS A 73 27.24 7.03 -21.14
N VAL A 74 26.41 7.74 -20.38
CA VAL A 74 26.74 8.20 -19.03
C VAL A 74 26.95 7.01 -18.10
N PHE A 75 26.09 5.99 -18.13
CA PHE A 75 26.32 4.79 -17.31
C PHE A 75 27.61 4.04 -17.67
N GLY A 76 27.92 3.92 -18.96
CA GLY A 76 29.19 3.34 -19.41
C GLY A 76 30.39 4.14 -18.94
N MET A 77 30.32 5.47 -19.01
CA MET A 77 31.35 6.38 -18.52
C MET A 77 31.54 6.25 -17.00
N LEU A 78 30.49 6.23 -16.22
CA LEU A 78 30.55 6.03 -14.76
C LEU A 78 31.11 4.66 -14.39
N ALA A 79 30.81 3.63 -15.16
CA ALA A 79 31.38 2.30 -15.00
C ALA A 79 32.90 2.28 -15.24
N ASP A 80 33.39 3.01 -16.26
CA ASP A 80 34.82 3.20 -16.53
C ASP A 80 35.48 4.08 -15.45
N LEU A 81 34.79 5.13 -14.97
CA LEU A 81 35.26 5.98 -13.89
C LEU A 81 35.60 5.18 -12.62
N LEU A 82 34.77 4.20 -12.25
CA LEU A 82 35.06 3.34 -11.10
C LEU A 82 36.34 2.51 -11.26
N MET A 83 36.72 2.19 -12.52
CA MET A 83 37.97 1.48 -12.81
C MET A 83 39.18 2.45 -12.89
N ASN A 84 38.96 3.63 -13.46
CA ASN A 84 39.97 4.60 -13.86
C ASN A 84 39.64 6.01 -13.35
N PRO A 85 39.54 6.25 -12.02
CA PRO A 85 39.09 7.54 -11.46
C PRO A 85 39.97 8.72 -11.85
N ILE A 86 41.29 8.51 -11.96
CA ILE A 86 42.24 9.57 -12.35
C ILE A 86 41.94 10.15 -13.75
N LYS A 87 41.52 9.32 -14.69
CA LYS A 87 41.13 9.73 -16.06
C LYS A 87 40.00 10.78 -16.07
N TYR A 88 39.17 10.79 -15.05
CA TYR A 88 37.96 11.63 -14.95
C TYR A 88 38.06 12.71 -13.86
N GLU A 89 39.25 12.96 -13.32
CA GLU A 89 39.46 13.85 -12.17
C GLU A 89 38.97 15.29 -12.45
N GLU A 90 39.28 15.85 -13.62
CA GLU A 90 38.84 17.18 -14.01
C GLU A 90 37.32 17.28 -14.09
N MET A 91 36.65 16.27 -14.65
CA MET A 91 35.21 16.21 -14.75
C MET A 91 34.55 16.07 -13.36
N ILE A 92 35.09 15.22 -12.48
CA ILE A 92 34.64 15.07 -11.10
C ILE A 92 34.75 16.40 -10.35
N ASN A 93 35.88 17.10 -10.48
CA ASN A 93 36.07 18.40 -9.85
C ASN A 93 35.05 19.43 -10.38
N GLY A 94 34.77 19.45 -11.68
CA GLY A 94 33.70 20.28 -12.26
C GLY A 94 32.31 19.99 -11.69
N TRP A 95 31.98 18.72 -11.48
CA TRP A 95 30.70 18.34 -10.81
C TRP A 95 30.66 18.80 -9.36
N ILE A 96 31.75 18.69 -8.61
CA ILE A 96 31.86 19.12 -7.23
C ILE A 96 31.75 20.64 -7.12
N GLU A 97 32.36 21.40 -8.00
CA GLU A 97 32.24 22.86 -8.04
C GLU A 97 30.82 23.33 -8.33
N SER A 98 30.04 22.58 -9.11
CA SER A 98 28.62 22.86 -9.43
C SER A 98 27.65 22.60 -8.26
N ILE A 99 28.11 22.00 -7.15
CA ILE A 99 27.27 21.73 -5.99
C ILE A 99 26.73 23.04 -5.39
N SER A 100 25.42 23.04 -5.19
CA SER A 100 24.65 24.13 -4.58
C SER A 100 23.64 23.58 -3.58
N TYR A 101 22.62 24.36 -3.20
CA TYR A 101 21.58 23.90 -2.29
C TYR A 101 20.18 24.38 -2.66
N TYR A 102 19.18 23.63 -2.19
CA TYR A 102 17.78 24.05 -2.18
C TYR A 102 17.38 24.49 -0.77
N VAL A 103 16.67 25.63 -0.68
CA VAL A 103 16.11 26.13 0.59
C VAL A 103 14.67 25.65 0.71
N VAL A 104 14.40 24.85 1.73
CA VAL A 104 13.07 24.28 1.97
C VAL A 104 12.50 24.81 3.29
N PRO A 105 11.31 25.45 3.29
CA PRO A 105 10.66 25.89 4.51
C PRO A 105 10.39 24.71 5.45
N LYS A 106 10.72 24.85 6.74
CA LYS A 106 10.49 23.81 7.75
C LYS A 106 9.39 24.16 8.74
N THR A 107 9.40 25.39 9.25
CA THR A 107 8.49 25.80 10.33
C THR A 107 7.95 27.21 10.06
N PHE A 108 6.65 27.35 10.24
CA PHE A 108 5.92 28.60 10.18
C PHE A 108 5.45 28.98 11.58
N LYS A 109 5.57 30.26 11.98
CA LYS A 109 5.06 30.80 13.24
C LYS A 109 4.08 31.91 12.97
N ASP A 110 3.03 31.97 13.77
CA ASP A 110 2.12 33.11 13.80
C ASP A 110 2.87 34.35 14.35
N GLU A 111 2.58 35.54 13.86
CA GLU A 111 2.99 36.78 14.52
C GLU A 111 2.44 36.78 15.95
N LYS A 112 3.32 36.99 16.93
CA LYS A 112 2.91 37.12 18.32
C LYS A 112 2.06 38.41 18.43
N ASN A 113 0.76 38.24 18.60
CA ASN A 113 -0.04 39.32 19.16
C ASN A 113 0.45 39.56 20.60
N ASN A 114 1.12 40.66 20.85
CA ASN A 114 1.59 41.11 22.19
C ASN A 114 0.44 41.51 23.14
N SER A 115 -0.81 41.26 22.77
CA SER A 115 -1.98 41.49 23.62
C SER A 115 -2.32 40.24 24.42
N ASN A 116 -2.62 40.40 25.71
CA ASN A 116 -3.14 39.32 26.57
C ASN A 116 -4.55 38.86 26.18
N GLU A 117 -5.11 39.40 25.09
CA GLU A 117 -6.42 39.09 24.57
C GLU A 117 -6.33 37.97 23.52
N GLN A 118 -7.20 36.95 23.66
CA GLN A 118 -7.29 35.88 22.70
C GLN A 118 -8.39 36.20 21.66
N PHE A 119 -7.99 36.47 20.42
CA PHE A 119 -8.90 36.64 19.29
C PHE A 119 -9.04 35.31 18.53
N ILE A 120 -10.27 34.85 18.40
CA ILE A 120 -10.61 33.70 17.53
C ILE A 120 -11.36 34.29 16.33
N SER A 121 -10.81 34.12 15.14
CA SER A 121 -11.41 34.60 13.88
C SER A 121 -11.83 33.45 13.02
N SER A 122 -12.98 33.55 12.36
CA SER A 122 -13.42 32.63 11.29
C SER A 122 -12.61 32.83 10.01
N VAL A 123 -11.95 33.99 9.88
CA VAL A 123 -11.00 34.23 8.80
C VAL A 123 -9.66 33.70 9.24
N VAL A 124 -9.23 32.61 8.68
CA VAL A 124 -7.86 32.11 8.87
C VAL A 124 -6.91 33.00 8.08
N GLN A 125 -6.71 34.22 8.57
CA GLN A 125 -5.63 35.07 8.11
C GLN A 125 -4.34 34.52 8.71
N SER A 126 -3.65 33.80 7.91
CA SER A 126 -2.37 33.25 8.31
C SER A 126 -1.26 34.15 7.79
N ASN A 127 -0.95 35.21 8.55
CA ASN A 127 0.30 35.96 8.39
C ASN A 127 1.43 35.22 9.11
N LYS A 128 1.56 33.93 8.83
CA LYS A 128 2.65 33.14 9.40
C LYS A 128 3.93 33.46 8.64
N LYS A 129 4.97 33.81 9.37
CA LYS A 129 6.30 33.96 8.81
C LYS A 129 7.12 32.68 8.93
N ILE A 130 8.03 32.47 8.00
CA ILE A 130 8.96 31.33 8.06
C ILE A 130 10.03 31.63 9.10
N CYS A 131 10.20 30.73 10.06
CA CYS A 131 11.20 30.87 11.13
C CYS A 131 12.31 29.82 11.08
N LYS A 132 12.12 28.73 10.32
CA LYS A 132 13.15 27.67 10.12
C LYS A 132 13.13 27.16 8.69
N VAL A 133 14.34 26.92 8.15
CA VAL A 133 14.57 26.37 6.82
C VAL A 133 15.57 25.20 6.88
N ASN A 134 15.51 24.32 5.91
CA ASN A 134 16.51 23.30 5.67
C ASN A 134 17.20 23.56 4.33
N PHE A 135 18.50 23.26 4.27
CA PHE A 135 19.33 23.36 3.07
C PHE A 135 19.61 21.97 2.54
N PHE A 136 18.90 21.58 1.48
CA PHE A 136 19.12 20.28 0.81
C PHE A 136 20.23 20.41 -0.23
N ILE A 137 21.13 19.44 -0.27
CA ILE A 137 22.18 19.43 -1.28
C ILE A 137 21.59 19.34 -2.69
N ASN A 138 22.15 20.08 -3.61
CA ASN A 138 21.85 20.05 -5.02
C ASN A 138 23.13 19.77 -5.79
N MET A 139 23.23 18.57 -6.39
CA MET A 139 24.40 18.13 -7.14
C MET A 139 23.99 17.38 -8.42
N PRO A 140 24.86 17.16 -9.41
CA PRO A 140 24.57 16.33 -10.58
C PRO A 140 24.12 14.92 -10.23
N ILE A 141 23.32 14.29 -11.11
CA ILE A 141 22.79 12.93 -10.89
C ILE A 141 23.92 11.91 -10.82
N GLU A 142 24.99 12.13 -11.54
CA GLU A 142 26.22 11.33 -11.55
C GLU A 142 26.81 11.19 -10.14
N LEU A 143 26.88 12.28 -9.39
CA LEU A 143 27.36 12.26 -8.00
C LEU A 143 26.40 11.52 -7.07
N TYR A 144 25.08 11.65 -7.29
CA TYR A 144 24.08 10.83 -6.53
C TYR A 144 24.25 9.33 -6.82
N ILE A 145 24.61 8.96 -8.05
CA ILE A 145 24.88 7.56 -8.42
C ILE A 145 26.11 7.05 -7.67
N LEU A 146 27.22 7.80 -7.73
CA LEU A 146 28.49 7.42 -7.08
C LEU A 146 28.32 7.31 -5.54
N GLU A 147 27.62 8.26 -4.91
CA GLU A 147 27.36 8.19 -3.47
C GLU A 147 26.47 7.01 -3.09
N THR A 148 25.53 6.64 -3.96
CA THR A 148 24.68 5.47 -3.73
C THR A 148 25.49 4.17 -3.80
N VAL A 149 26.41 4.07 -4.76
CA VAL A 149 27.36 2.93 -4.83
C VAL A 149 28.19 2.85 -3.56
N TRP A 150 28.80 3.97 -3.13
CA TRP A 150 29.56 4.03 -1.90
C TRP A 150 28.72 3.61 -0.67
N THR A 151 27.49 4.12 -0.57
CA THR A 151 26.56 3.80 0.52
C THR A 151 26.21 2.32 0.59
N LEU A 152 26.06 1.66 -0.56
CA LEU A 152 25.79 0.21 -0.63
C LEU A 152 26.96 -0.60 -0.08
N TYR A 153 28.18 -0.25 -0.44
CA TYR A 153 29.38 -0.96 0.02
C TYR A 153 29.64 -0.74 1.51
N ILE A 154 29.61 0.50 1.97
CA ILE A 154 29.75 0.80 3.41
C ILE A 154 28.59 0.20 4.20
N GLY A 155 27.34 0.34 3.71
CA GLY A 155 26.17 -0.20 4.37
C GLY A 155 26.21 -1.71 4.54
N LYS A 156 26.77 -2.44 3.55
CA LYS A 156 27.03 -3.88 3.67
C LYS A 156 28.02 -4.19 4.79
N GLN A 157 29.16 -3.52 4.81
CA GLN A 157 30.18 -3.74 5.85
C GLN A 157 29.65 -3.42 7.26
N VAL A 158 28.90 -2.32 7.38
CA VAL A 158 28.28 -1.91 8.64
C VAL A 158 27.25 -2.96 9.12
N TYR A 159 26.49 -3.54 8.19
CA TYR A 159 25.54 -4.60 8.48
C TYR A 159 26.23 -5.89 8.90
N ASP A 160 27.22 -6.35 8.12
CA ASP A 160 27.96 -7.60 8.38
C ASP A 160 28.67 -7.58 9.74
N LYS A 161 29.14 -6.41 10.15
CA LYS A 161 29.79 -6.20 11.46
C LYS A 161 28.81 -5.90 12.60
N GLY A 162 27.53 -5.80 12.33
CA GLY A 162 26.51 -5.50 13.35
C GLY A 162 26.71 -4.17 14.06
N ILE A 163 27.26 -3.15 13.37
CA ILE A 163 27.60 -1.85 13.97
C ILE A 163 26.36 -1.10 14.42
N ILE A 164 25.29 -1.09 13.58
CA ILE A 164 24.03 -0.42 13.89
C ILE A 164 23.16 -1.34 14.75
N SER A 165 22.73 -0.83 15.91
CA SER A 165 21.89 -1.55 16.87
C SER A 165 20.49 -1.85 16.30
N GLN A 166 19.85 -2.91 16.82
CA GLN A 166 18.45 -3.24 16.52
C GLN A 166 17.47 -2.20 17.05
N SER A 167 17.88 -1.34 17.98
CA SER A 167 17.10 -0.21 18.48
C SER A 167 17.04 0.97 17.52
N CYS A 168 17.83 0.97 16.43
CA CYS A 168 17.76 1.93 15.35
C CYS A 168 16.73 1.50 14.29
N TYR A 169 15.72 2.32 14.05
CA TYR A 169 14.62 2.05 13.12
C TYR A 169 14.65 2.91 11.84
N GLY A 170 15.11 4.17 11.96
CA GLY A 170 15.13 5.10 10.83
C GLY A 170 16.31 4.86 9.90
N ASN A 171 16.09 4.90 8.58
CA ASN A 171 17.13 4.82 7.55
C ASN A 171 18.08 3.60 7.68
N VAL A 172 17.54 2.46 8.08
CA VAL A 172 18.28 1.20 8.20
C VAL A 172 18.34 0.52 6.84
N VAL A 173 19.56 0.14 6.41
CA VAL A 173 19.77 -0.58 5.16
C VAL A 173 18.96 -1.89 5.14
N ASP A 174 18.31 -2.19 4.01
CA ASP A 174 17.48 -3.40 3.89
C ASP A 174 18.35 -4.64 3.74
N ASN A 175 18.20 -5.59 4.66
CA ASN A 175 18.93 -6.85 4.68
C ASN A 175 18.89 -7.60 3.33
N ASN A 176 17.76 -7.50 2.62
CA ASN A 176 17.60 -8.16 1.33
C ASN A 176 18.42 -7.52 0.19
N ILE A 177 19.04 -6.36 0.41
CA ILE A 177 19.96 -5.74 -0.54
C ILE A 177 21.38 -6.22 -0.30
N VAL A 178 21.70 -6.51 0.96
CA VAL A 178 23.02 -6.93 1.39
C VAL A 178 23.32 -8.36 0.94
N TYR A 179 22.29 -9.23 0.80
CA TYR A 179 22.47 -10.62 0.37
C TYR A 179 21.76 -10.90 -0.94
N ASN A 180 22.51 -11.41 -1.92
CA ASN A 180 21.93 -11.94 -3.16
C ASN A 180 21.73 -13.46 -3.01
N SER A 181 20.51 -13.87 -2.64
CA SER A 181 20.16 -15.27 -2.40
C SER A 181 20.25 -16.19 -3.64
N ASN A 182 20.56 -15.64 -4.82
CA ASN A 182 20.61 -16.38 -6.09
C ASN A 182 22.03 -16.69 -6.56
N THR A 183 23.03 -16.30 -5.84
CA THR A 183 24.43 -16.60 -6.18
C THR A 183 25.06 -17.46 -5.07
N GLU A 184 25.80 -18.47 -5.47
CA GLU A 184 26.64 -19.27 -4.56
C GLU A 184 27.73 -18.43 -3.85
N ILE A 185 27.87 -17.17 -4.23
CA ILE A 185 28.74 -16.17 -3.63
C ILE A 185 27.92 -15.37 -2.61
N GLU A 186 28.02 -15.74 -1.34
CA GLU A 186 27.35 -15.05 -0.20
C GLU A 186 27.69 -13.57 -0.07
N ASP A 187 28.65 -13.07 -0.83
CA ASP A 187 29.24 -11.72 -0.71
C ASP A 187 28.71 -10.68 -1.70
N SER A 188 27.76 -10.99 -2.57
CA SER A 188 27.34 -10.04 -3.62
C SER A 188 26.16 -9.16 -3.22
N ILE A 189 26.32 -7.83 -3.42
CA ILE A 189 25.25 -6.86 -3.22
C ILE A 189 24.17 -7.07 -4.28
N ASN A 190 22.90 -7.07 -3.88
CA ASN A 190 21.77 -7.19 -4.80
C ASN A 190 21.39 -5.82 -5.41
N PHE A 191 22.00 -5.48 -6.54
CA PHE A 191 21.73 -4.25 -7.26
C PHE A 191 20.36 -4.25 -7.97
N LYS A 192 19.73 -5.40 -8.16
CA LYS A 192 18.44 -5.51 -8.87
C LYS A 192 17.25 -4.95 -8.07
N LYS A 193 17.36 -4.87 -6.75
CA LYS A 193 16.30 -4.30 -5.91
C LYS A 193 16.28 -2.78 -5.98
N ASN A 194 15.06 -2.22 -6.02
CA ASN A 194 14.87 -0.78 -6.16
C ASN A 194 15.02 0.02 -4.87
N LYS A 195 14.95 -0.61 -3.69
CA LYS A 195 15.02 0.07 -2.40
C LYS A 195 16.38 -0.11 -1.76
N LEU A 196 16.87 0.95 -1.11
CA LEU A 196 18.11 0.92 -0.33
C LEU A 196 17.84 0.68 1.16
N PHE A 197 16.85 1.37 1.71
CA PHE A 197 16.47 1.29 3.11
C PHE A 197 15.19 0.48 3.33
N LYS A 198 15.02 -0.05 4.55
CA LYS A 198 13.76 -0.67 4.99
C LYS A 198 12.61 0.31 4.83
N VAL A 199 11.41 -0.23 4.63
CA VAL A 199 10.20 0.60 4.37
C VAL A 199 9.91 1.51 5.56
N TYR A 200 9.86 2.82 5.32
CA TYR A 200 9.64 3.86 6.33
C TYR A 200 8.46 3.53 7.26
N PHE A 201 7.29 3.29 6.70
CA PHE A 201 6.06 3.07 7.48
C PHE A 201 6.14 1.86 8.41
N GLU A 202 6.71 0.74 7.93
CA GLU A 202 6.87 -0.47 8.75
C GLU A 202 7.82 -0.20 9.93
N GLN A 203 8.92 0.50 9.69
CA GLN A 203 9.91 0.81 10.73
C GLN A 203 9.34 1.81 11.74
N TYR A 204 8.65 2.83 11.26
CA TYR A 204 8.00 3.82 12.12
C TYR A 204 6.91 3.21 13.02
N CYS A 205 6.11 2.31 12.48
CA CYS A 205 5.13 1.55 13.28
C CYS A 205 5.82 0.65 14.31
N LYS A 206 6.87 -0.08 13.93
CA LYS A 206 7.62 -0.93 14.86
C LYS A 206 8.24 -0.13 16.01
N TRP A 207 8.83 1.02 15.68
CA TRP A 207 9.42 1.94 16.64
C TRP A 207 8.39 2.40 17.68
N LYS A 208 7.23 2.90 17.26
CA LYS A 208 6.17 3.36 18.17
C LYS A 208 5.50 2.23 18.94
N ASN A 209 5.16 1.15 18.25
CA ASN A 209 4.50 0.01 18.88
C ASN A 209 5.41 -0.66 19.90
N GLY A 210 6.71 -0.73 19.65
CA GLY A 210 7.68 -1.27 20.58
C GLY A 210 7.66 -0.55 21.94
N ALA A 211 7.55 0.78 21.93
CA ALA A 211 7.42 1.57 23.16
C ALA A 211 6.07 1.30 23.89
N ILE A 212 4.96 1.28 23.12
CA ILE A 212 3.63 1.00 23.68
C ILE A 212 3.54 -0.43 24.28
N ASP A 213 4.07 -1.41 23.54
CA ASP A 213 4.08 -2.81 23.99
C ASP A 213 4.98 -3.00 25.24
N ALA A 214 6.07 -2.24 25.36
CA ALA A 214 6.90 -2.25 26.56
C ALA A 214 6.15 -1.67 27.77
N VAL A 215 5.45 -0.55 27.60
CA VAL A 215 4.58 0.01 28.65
C VAL A 215 3.49 -0.98 29.03
N ASP A 216 2.79 -1.60 28.07
CA ASP A 216 1.68 -2.54 28.34
C ASP A 216 2.12 -3.76 29.17
N ARG A 217 3.34 -4.26 28.93
CA ARG A 217 3.88 -5.42 29.63
C ARG A 217 4.15 -5.20 31.12
N ILE A 218 4.56 -3.98 31.49
CA ILE A 218 5.09 -3.74 32.84
C ILE A 218 4.24 -2.79 33.70
N ARG A 219 3.32 -1.99 33.13
CA ARG A 219 2.53 -0.96 33.82
C ARG A 219 1.65 -1.46 34.96
N GLN A 220 1.31 -2.74 34.97
CA GLN A 220 0.52 -3.34 36.07
C GLN A 220 1.37 -3.61 37.30
N ASN A 221 2.67 -3.88 37.07
CA ASN A 221 3.58 -4.32 38.14
C ASN A 221 4.52 -3.23 38.63
N ASP A 222 4.87 -2.27 37.76
CA ASP A 222 5.90 -1.26 38.04
C ASP A 222 5.46 0.16 37.63
N ASN A 223 6.09 1.16 38.22
CA ASN A 223 6.00 2.56 37.83
C ASN A 223 6.87 2.80 36.58
N ILE A 224 6.38 3.56 35.60
CA ILE A 224 7.04 3.74 34.31
C ILE A 224 7.11 5.21 33.91
N LEU A 225 8.23 5.60 33.31
CA LEU A 225 8.36 6.83 32.54
C LEU A 225 8.50 6.51 31.05
N LEU A 226 7.66 7.08 30.21
CA LEU A 226 7.81 7.12 28.75
C LEU A 226 8.30 8.51 28.34
N LEU A 227 9.47 8.57 27.73
CA LEU A 227 10.12 9.79 27.26
C LEU A 227 10.12 9.84 25.75
N SER A 228 9.86 11.03 25.19
CA SER A 228 10.07 11.37 23.80
C SER A 228 11.04 12.53 23.70
N LEU A 229 12.15 12.31 22.96
CA LEU A 229 13.28 13.24 22.80
C LEU A 229 13.48 13.53 21.32
N ASP A 230 13.84 14.78 20.98
CA ASP A 230 14.16 15.24 19.62
C ASP A 230 15.52 15.97 19.62
N ILE A 231 16.45 15.56 18.76
CA ILE A 231 17.77 16.17 18.64
C ILE A 231 17.67 17.40 17.74
N LYS A 232 18.03 18.56 18.29
CA LYS A 232 17.98 19.83 17.58
C LYS A 232 18.92 19.87 16.39
N GLY A 233 18.38 19.95 15.16
CA GLY A 233 19.17 20.15 13.94
C GLY A 233 20.19 19.08 13.65
N TYR A 234 19.85 17.80 13.87
CA TYR A 234 20.73 16.65 13.92
C TYR A 234 21.81 16.62 12.82
N TYR A 235 21.42 16.72 11.54
CA TYR A 235 22.37 16.69 10.41
C TYR A 235 23.39 17.83 10.42
N TYR A 236 23.07 18.97 10.96
CA TYR A 236 24.00 20.12 11.13
C TYR A 236 24.82 20.03 12.42
N SER A 237 24.35 19.24 13.39
CA SER A 237 25.01 19.06 14.68
C SER A 237 26.00 17.90 14.68
N VAL A 238 25.84 16.93 13.77
CA VAL A 238 26.82 15.83 13.59
C VAL A 238 28.08 16.37 12.92
N ILE A 239 29.22 16.20 13.56
CA ILE A 239 30.55 16.49 13.00
C ILE A 239 31.20 15.18 12.59
N TRP A 240 31.33 14.99 11.29
CA TRP A 240 31.84 13.76 10.70
C TRP A 240 33.30 13.90 10.26
N GLN A 241 34.09 12.87 10.55
CA GLN A 241 35.47 12.74 10.03
C GLN A 241 35.60 11.38 9.31
N PHE A 242 36.00 11.35 8.04
CA PHE A 242 36.13 10.11 7.26
C PHE A 242 37.21 9.17 7.83
N SER A 243 38.18 9.72 8.55
CA SER A 243 39.18 8.94 9.29
C SER A 243 38.57 7.96 10.32
N PHE A 244 37.35 8.25 10.79
CA PHE A 244 36.62 7.39 11.71
C PHE A 244 36.26 6.02 11.09
N LEU A 245 36.03 5.97 9.77
CA LEU A 245 35.75 4.70 9.07
C LEU A 245 36.91 3.68 9.28
N LYS A 246 38.15 4.17 9.39
CA LYS A 246 39.31 3.31 9.63
C LYS A 246 39.30 2.62 11.00
N THR A 247 38.50 3.11 11.94
CA THR A 247 38.37 2.52 13.29
C THR A 247 37.32 1.42 13.36
N ILE A 248 36.38 1.42 12.42
CA ILE A 248 35.19 0.52 12.44
C ILE A 248 35.21 -0.48 11.28
N LEU A 249 35.90 -0.20 10.18
CA LEU A 249 35.95 -1.03 8.97
C LEU A 249 37.34 -1.57 8.68
N ASP A 250 37.41 -2.60 7.83
CA ASP A 250 38.66 -3.23 7.44
C ASP A 250 39.49 -2.30 6.54
N LEU A 251 40.80 -2.16 6.85
CA LEU A 251 41.70 -1.28 6.10
C LEU A 251 41.88 -1.72 4.64
N ASP A 252 41.91 -3.02 4.36
CA ASP A 252 42.05 -3.51 2.99
C ASP A 252 40.79 -3.22 2.17
N PHE A 253 39.60 -3.37 2.76
CA PHE A 253 38.34 -2.94 2.13
C PHE A 253 38.34 -1.43 1.84
N LEU A 254 38.80 -0.61 2.80
CA LEU A 254 38.82 0.85 2.62
C LEU A 254 39.80 1.30 1.52
N LYS A 255 40.92 0.59 1.33
CA LYS A 255 41.85 0.84 0.19
C LYS A 255 41.18 0.54 -1.14
N GLU A 256 40.34 -0.49 -1.23
CA GLU A 256 39.64 -0.84 -2.48
C GLU A 256 38.64 0.23 -2.93
N ILE A 257 38.04 0.98 -2.00
CA ILE A 257 37.05 2.04 -2.27
C ILE A 257 37.60 3.45 -2.01
N GLU A 258 38.92 3.61 -1.84
CA GLU A 258 39.57 4.89 -1.45
C GLU A 258 39.19 6.03 -2.42
N ALA A 259 39.35 5.81 -3.71
CA ALA A 259 39.03 6.83 -4.72
C ALA A 259 37.57 7.28 -4.68
N LEU A 260 36.64 6.36 -4.41
CA LEU A 260 35.22 6.70 -4.25
C LEU A 260 34.99 7.43 -2.94
N THR A 261 35.69 7.07 -1.86
CA THR A 261 35.63 7.76 -0.56
C THR A 261 36.12 9.19 -0.68
N ASP A 262 37.23 9.44 -1.42
CA ASP A 262 37.76 10.77 -1.68
C ASP A 262 36.75 11.67 -2.40
N ILE A 263 35.99 11.12 -3.38
CA ILE A 263 34.93 11.84 -4.05
C ILE A 263 33.84 12.25 -3.04
N ILE A 264 33.42 11.33 -2.16
CA ILE A 264 32.40 11.63 -1.15
C ILE A 264 32.92 12.66 -0.14
N GLU A 265 34.18 12.56 0.30
CA GLU A 265 34.79 13.54 1.19
C GLU A 265 34.82 14.93 0.55
N LYS A 266 35.18 15.06 -0.75
CA LYS A 266 35.14 16.32 -1.49
C LYS A 266 33.70 16.90 -1.56
N ILE A 267 32.65 16.07 -1.74
CA ILE A 267 31.26 16.51 -1.71
C ILE A 267 30.91 17.09 -0.33
N PHE A 268 31.28 16.40 0.76
CA PHE A 268 31.05 16.86 2.13
C PHE A 268 31.79 18.16 2.42
N CYS A 269 33.07 18.28 2.00
CA CYS A 269 33.87 19.49 2.10
C CYS A 269 33.15 20.68 1.40
N ARG A 270 32.78 20.49 0.13
CA ARG A 270 32.08 21.54 -0.65
C ARG A 270 30.75 21.97 -0.01
N TYR A 271 29.91 21.00 0.40
CA TYR A 271 28.67 21.34 1.07
C TYR A 271 28.89 22.08 2.39
N THR A 272 29.83 21.62 3.23
CA THR A 272 30.16 22.25 4.50
C THR A 272 30.64 23.69 4.30
N MET A 273 31.48 23.96 3.29
CA MET A 273 31.95 25.31 2.94
C MET A 273 30.78 26.23 2.55
N ILE A 274 29.86 25.72 1.68
CA ILE A 274 28.71 26.51 1.23
C ILE A 274 27.76 26.83 2.40
N ILE A 275 27.52 25.85 3.29
CA ILE A 275 26.58 26.05 4.42
C ILE A 275 27.18 26.95 5.48
N LYS A 276 28.50 26.92 5.74
CA LYS A 276 29.18 27.88 6.65
C LYS A 276 28.92 29.33 6.26
N ASN A 277 28.81 29.64 4.97
CA ASN A 277 28.59 31.00 4.49
C ASN A 277 27.16 31.52 4.72
N VAL A 278 26.17 30.61 4.86
CA VAL A 278 24.74 30.96 4.94
C VAL A 278 24.09 30.60 6.28
N ARG A 279 24.78 29.85 7.12
CA ARG A 279 24.23 29.36 8.39
C ARG A 279 25.28 29.46 9.50
N ILE A 280 24.89 29.99 10.64
CA ILE A 280 25.68 29.96 11.89
C ILE A 280 25.64 28.52 12.39
N LEU A 281 26.76 27.90 12.45
CA LEU A 281 26.96 26.57 13.03
C LEU A 281 27.37 26.75 14.49
N ASN A 282 26.76 26.00 15.39
CA ASN A 282 26.99 26.11 16.83
C ASN A 282 28.40 25.68 17.27
N GLN A 283 29.24 25.25 16.34
CA GLN A 283 30.58 24.72 16.62
C GLN A 283 31.59 25.20 15.59
N ASN A 284 32.80 25.41 16.04
CA ASN A 284 33.95 25.56 15.15
C ASN A 284 34.25 24.18 14.50
N ILE A 285 34.14 24.13 13.19
CA ILE A 285 34.44 22.95 12.39
C ILE A 285 35.92 23.06 12.00
N GLU A 286 36.73 22.11 12.48
CA GLU A 286 38.15 22.03 12.19
C GLU A 286 38.41 21.48 10.76
N ASP A 287 39.67 21.49 10.36
CA ASP A 287 40.09 20.89 9.09
C ASP A 287 39.79 19.36 9.08
N LYS A 288 39.24 18.89 7.95
CA LYS A 288 38.74 17.50 7.77
C LYS A 288 37.53 17.11 8.65
N GLU A 289 36.83 18.09 9.16
CA GLU A 289 35.53 17.93 9.82
C GLU A 289 34.42 18.44 8.93
N TYR A 290 33.32 17.68 8.83
CA TYR A 290 32.25 17.95 7.92
C TYR A 290 30.89 17.78 8.59
N ILE A 291 29.92 18.63 8.22
CA ILE A 291 28.50 18.41 8.54
C ILE A 291 27.90 17.39 7.55
N LEU A 292 26.79 16.74 7.94
CA LEU A 292 26.12 15.81 7.06
C LEU A 292 25.25 16.53 6.03
N PRO A 293 25.50 16.38 4.71
CA PRO A 293 24.64 16.95 3.68
C PRO A 293 23.22 16.38 3.75
N ILE A 294 22.20 17.26 3.87
CA ILE A 294 20.82 16.81 3.85
C ILE A 294 20.42 16.45 2.41
N GLY A 295 19.94 15.23 2.22
CA GLY A 295 19.47 14.76 0.92
C GLY A 295 20.36 13.72 0.25
N MET A 296 21.34 13.16 0.95
CA MET A 296 22.19 12.07 0.48
C MET A 296 21.93 10.78 1.27
N PHE A 297 22.02 9.63 0.61
CA PHE A 297 21.90 8.31 1.27
C PHE A 297 23.06 8.05 2.23
N CYS A 298 24.28 8.42 1.84
CA CYS A 298 25.44 8.26 2.71
C CYS A 298 25.28 9.05 4.01
N SER A 299 24.74 10.28 3.97
CA SER A 299 24.46 11.06 5.18
C SER A 299 23.48 10.36 6.11
N MET A 300 22.46 9.70 5.54
CA MET A 300 21.48 8.92 6.31
C MET A 300 22.12 7.72 7.01
N LEU A 301 23.03 7.04 6.33
CA LEU A 301 23.79 5.92 6.90
C LEU A 301 24.78 6.41 7.99
N LEU A 302 25.55 7.46 7.69
CA LEU A 302 26.55 8.01 8.60
C LEU A 302 25.93 8.59 9.87
N ALA A 303 24.75 9.20 9.77
CA ALA A 303 23.97 9.63 10.92
C ALA A 303 23.65 8.47 11.89
N ASN A 304 23.35 7.29 11.37
CA ASN A 304 23.11 6.11 12.20
C ASN A 304 24.39 5.55 12.81
N ILE A 305 25.47 5.55 12.04
CA ILE A 305 26.79 5.11 12.54
C ILE A 305 27.27 6.01 13.68
N TYR A 306 27.04 7.31 13.59
CA TYR A 306 27.48 8.30 14.57
C TYR A 306 26.98 8.01 15.99
N LEU A 307 25.71 7.60 16.13
CA LEU A 307 25.07 7.26 17.40
C LEU A 307 25.07 5.76 17.72
N ALA A 308 25.67 4.92 16.90
CA ALA A 308 25.58 3.47 17.07
C ALA A 308 26.08 2.97 18.44
N TYR A 309 27.14 3.57 18.96
CA TYR A 309 27.68 3.25 20.29
C TYR A 309 26.70 3.66 21.41
N TYR A 310 26.16 4.86 21.32
CA TYR A 310 25.18 5.36 22.28
C TYR A 310 23.90 4.51 22.27
N ASP A 311 23.38 4.15 21.09
CA ASP A 311 22.22 3.26 20.96
C ASP A 311 22.43 1.93 21.68
N LYS A 312 23.65 1.39 21.59
CA LYS A 312 24.02 0.14 22.26
C LYS A 312 24.11 0.31 23.76
N SER A 313 24.81 1.36 24.24
CA SER A 313 25.02 1.61 25.68
C SER A 313 23.69 1.80 26.41
N ILE A 314 22.74 2.53 25.84
CA ILE A 314 21.40 2.69 26.46
C ILE A 314 20.62 1.38 26.44
N SER A 315 20.66 0.64 25.34
CA SER A 315 19.91 -0.61 25.23
C SER A 315 20.35 -1.69 26.24
N GLU A 316 21.57 -1.57 26.78
CA GLU A 316 22.15 -2.49 27.77
C GLU A 316 21.83 -2.10 29.22
N LEU A 317 21.27 -0.92 29.48
CA LEU A 317 20.90 -0.48 30.83
C LEU A 317 19.70 -1.27 31.37
N SER A 318 19.86 -1.83 32.57
CA SER A 318 18.86 -2.72 33.20
C SER A 318 17.51 -2.05 33.51
N ASN A 319 17.49 -0.73 33.71
CA ASN A 319 16.29 0.05 34.00
C ASN A 319 15.56 0.51 32.70
N ILE A 320 16.12 0.26 31.53
CA ILE A 320 15.51 0.62 30.27
C ILE A 320 14.71 -0.58 29.74
N ALA A 321 13.38 -0.47 29.78
CA ALA A 321 12.48 -1.50 29.27
C ALA A 321 12.33 -1.46 27.74
N TYR A 322 12.54 -0.30 27.14
CA TYR A 322 12.59 -0.09 25.71
C TYR A 322 13.39 1.17 25.37
N TYR A 323 14.25 1.04 24.40
CA TYR A 323 14.90 2.13 23.70
C TYR A 323 14.72 1.96 22.20
N GLY A 324 14.28 3.01 21.51
CA GLY A 324 14.17 3.02 20.07
C GLY A 324 14.47 4.40 19.50
N ARG A 325 15.28 4.45 18.43
CA ARG A 325 15.62 5.71 17.74
C ARG A 325 15.17 5.68 16.30
N TYR A 326 14.51 6.76 15.88
CA TYR A 326 14.10 7.00 14.52
C TYR A 326 14.79 8.25 13.98
N VAL A 327 16.01 8.12 13.42
CA VAL A 327 16.93 9.18 13.00
C VAL A 327 17.31 10.08 14.18
N ASP A 328 16.61 11.19 14.40
CA ASP A 328 16.78 12.21 15.45
C ASP A 328 15.78 12.06 16.59
N ASP A 329 14.69 11.32 16.38
CA ASP A 329 13.66 11.06 17.39
C ASP A 329 13.99 9.82 18.24
N MET A 330 13.89 9.93 19.56
CA MET A 330 14.10 8.84 20.50
C MET A 330 12.88 8.60 21.36
N LEU A 331 12.56 7.31 21.58
CA LEU A 331 11.57 6.86 22.58
C LEU A 331 12.28 5.99 23.60
N ILE A 332 12.13 6.33 24.88
CA ILE A 332 12.74 5.62 26.00
C ILE A 332 11.64 5.27 27.00
N VAL A 333 11.56 3.99 27.37
CA VAL A 333 10.68 3.51 28.44
C VAL A 333 11.55 3.09 29.62
N ILE A 334 11.48 3.87 30.71
CA ILE A 334 12.25 3.64 31.92
C ILE A 334 11.35 2.91 32.93
N ASN A 335 11.83 1.79 33.44
CA ASN A 335 11.21 1.06 34.54
C ASN A 335 11.74 1.60 35.88
N LEU A 336 10.87 2.28 36.63
CA LEU A 336 11.18 2.81 37.98
C LEU A 336 10.97 1.79 39.10
N LYS A 337 10.44 0.59 38.77
CA LYS A 337 10.00 -0.41 39.72
C LYS A 337 9.01 0.22 40.74
N ASP A 338 9.22 0.02 42.03
CA ASP A 338 8.39 0.55 43.11
C ASP A 338 8.59 2.06 43.35
N LYS A 339 9.63 2.70 42.77
CA LYS A 339 9.95 4.11 42.96
C LYS A 339 8.85 4.98 42.34
N ARG A 340 8.18 5.78 43.18
CA ARG A 340 7.18 6.75 42.68
C ARG A 340 7.90 7.97 42.10
N PHE A 341 7.33 8.50 41.03
CA PHE A 341 7.77 9.72 40.42
C PHE A 341 6.84 10.88 40.80
N THR A 342 7.40 11.95 41.31
CA THR A 342 6.62 13.10 41.85
C THR A 342 6.22 14.09 40.74
N CYS A 343 6.58 13.82 39.48
CA CYS A 343 6.43 14.72 38.33
C CYS A 343 7.20 16.02 38.48
N ASP A 344 8.29 16.00 39.24
CA ASP A 344 9.20 17.14 39.43
C ASP A 344 10.35 17.14 38.44
N ALA A 345 10.69 18.32 37.92
CA ALA A 345 11.77 18.51 36.96
C ALA A 345 13.16 18.17 37.52
N LEU A 346 13.37 18.44 38.82
CA LEU A 346 14.65 18.11 39.48
C LEU A 346 14.83 16.59 39.63
N GLU A 347 13.75 15.89 39.98
CA GLU A 347 13.77 14.42 40.04
C GLU A 347 14.05 13.81 38.68
N LEU A 348 13.35 14.29 37.63
CA LEU A 348 13.62 13.87 36.25
C LEU A 348 15.07 14.11 35.86
N ASN A 349 15.60 15.29 36.13
CA ASN A 349 16.98 15.61 35.84
C ASN A 349 17.96 14.65 36.53
N ASN A 350 17.73 14.35 37.81
CA ASN A 350 18.56 13.37 38.54
C ASN A 350 18.50 11.96 37.93
N ILE A 351 17.31 11.53 37.52
CA ILE A 351 17.15 10.21 36.83
C ILE A 351 17.97 10.19 35.53
N LEU A 352 17.83 11.21 34.69
CA LEU A 352 18.43 11.21 33.34
C LEU A 352 19.95 11.42 33.38
N THR A 353 20.45 12.27 34.32
CA THR A 353 21.87 12.66 34.34
C THR A 353 22.71 11.87 35.33
N LYS A 354 22.16 11.47 36.49
CA LYS A 354 22.92 10.81 37.55
C LYS A 354 22.63 9.31 37.65
N GLU A 355 21.34 8.92 37.67
CA GLU A 355 21.00 7.50 37.85
C GLU A 355 21.26 6.67 36.59
N LEU A 356 20.90 7.20 35.39
CA LEU A 356 21.04 6.50 34.12
C LEU A 356 22.21 7.01 33.26
N SER A 357 22.68 8.23 33.52
CA SER A 357 23.76 8.88 32.75
C SER A 357 23.54 8.83 31.22
N ILE A 358 22.29 9.03 30.79
CA ILE A 358 21.95 9.02 29.36
C ILE A 358 22.03 10.42 28.74
N LEU A 359 21.84 11.47 29.56
CA LEU A 359 21.93 12.87 29.14
C LEU A 359 22.83 13.64 30.11
N ASP A 360 23.44 14.72 29.58
CA ASP A 360 24.16 15.72 30.37
C ASP A 360 23.38 17.02 30.42
N ASP A 361 23.32 17.70 31.57
CA ASP A 361 22.61 18.96 31.77
C ASP A 361 23.51 20.15 31.38
N LEU A 362 23.10 20.93 30.38
CA LEU A 362 23.75 22.17 29.95
C LEU A 362 22.93 23.43 30.33
N GLY A 363 22.09 23.35 31.33
CA GLY A 363 21.23 24.45 31.79
C GLY A 363 19.93 24.52 31.01
N GLU A 364 19.89 25.27 29.90
CA GLU A 364 18.67 25.42 29.07
C GLU A 364 18.36 24.17 28.21
N ASN A 365 19.37 23.37 27.92
CA ASN A 365 19.23 22.17 27.11
C ASN A 365 19.86 20.96 27.82
N TYR A 366 19.43 19.78 27.42
CA TYR A 366 20.23 18.58 27.59
C TYR A 366 21.12 18.36 26.37
N CYS A 367 22.20 17.60 26.51
CA CYS A 367 22.88 16.96 25.38
C CYS A 367 22.94 15.46 25.60
N ILE A 368 23.15 14.73 24.52
CA ILE A 368 23.37 13.28 24.60
C ILE A 368 24.70 13.06 25.34
N HIS A 369 24.69 12.18 26.34
CA HIS A 369 25.88 11.89 27.13
C HIS A 369 27.07 11.57 26.22
N GLU A 370 28.22 12.27 26.46
CA GLU A 370 29.43 12.20 25.66
C GLU A 370 29.38 12.85 24.25
N PHE A 371 28.21 13.44 23.85
CA PHE A 371 28.06 14.16 22.59
C PHE A 371 27.57 15.58 22.83
N SER A 372 28.46 16.46 23.30
CA SER A 372 28.11 17.85 23.66
C SER A 372 27.55 18.69 22.50
N ASN A 373 27.74 18.22 21.27
CA ASN A 373 27.22 18.84 20.06
C ASN A 373 25.77 18.48 19.74
N LEU A 374 25.21 17.43 20.38
CA LEU A 374 23.87 16.96 20.11
C LEU A 374 22.89 17.46 21.19
N LEU A 375 22.27 18.60 20.93
CA LEU A 375 21.41 19.29 21.88
C LEU A 375 19.96 18.78 21.82
N ILE A 376 19.33 18.62 23.00
CA ILE A 376 17.94 18.30 23.19
C ILE A 376 17.28 19.45 23.97
N GLN A 377 16.25 20.07 23.39
CA GLN A 377 15.55 21.19 24.00
C GLN A 377 14.66 20.68 25.15
N LYS A 378 14.87 21.16 26.38
CA LYS A 378 14.06 20.76 27.56
C LYS A 378 12.56 21.09 27.37
N GLU A 379 12.23 22.17 26.69
CA GLU A 379 10.86 22.57 26.39
C GLU A 379 10.12 21.58 25.47
N LYS A 380 10.83 20.80 24.67
CA LYS A 380 10.26 19.81 23.75
C LYS A 380 10.22 18.40 24.31
N LEU A 381 10.93 18.17 25.40
CA LEU A 381 10.90 16.89 26.08
C LEU A 381 9.48 16.57 26.54
N LYS A 382 8.98 15.41 26.14
CA LYS A 382 7.67 14.92 26.64
C LYS A 382 7.89 13.74 27.54
N VAL A 383 7.32 13.84 28.73
CA VAL A 383 7.38 12.82 29.76
C VAL A 383 5.96 12.37 30.09
N ILE A 384 5.71 11.07 30.04
CA ILE A 384 4.44 10.47 30.45
C ILE A 384 4.74 9.48 31.57
N TYR A 385 4.16 9.75 32.76
CA TYR A 385 4.28 8.87 33.90
C TYR A 385 3.09 7.92 33.99
N PHE A 386 3.37 6.64 34.12
CA PHE A 386 2.37 5.60 34.38
C PHE A 386 2.59 5.06 35.78
N LYS A 387 1.64 5.33 36.67
CA LYS A 387 1.66 4.80 38.02
C LYS A 387 1.21 3.35 37.98
N GLN A 388 1.86 2.50 38.77
CA GLN A 388 1.54 1.09 38.92
C GLN A 388 0.05 0.88 39.24
N GLY A 389 -0.64 0.03 38.48
CA GLY A 389 -2.03 -0.36 38.68
C GLY A 389 -3.11 0.70 38.42
N GLU A 390 -2.75 1.97 38.18
CA GLU A 390 -3.71 3.08 38.02
C GLU A 390 -3.73 3.71 36.59
N SER A 391 -3.10 3.08 35.61
CA SER A 391 -2.76 3.72 34.33
C SER A 391 -3.69 3.36 33.17
N ASP A 392 -4.78 2.66 33.35
CA ASP A 392 -5.58 2.10 32.26
C ASP A 392 -6.16 3.14 31.31
N SER A 393 -6.83 4.17 31.83
CA SER A 393 -7.48 5.19 31.00
C SER A 393 -6.47 6.01 30.17
N LEU A 394 -5.36 6.43 30.76
CA LEU A 394 -4.29 7.14 30.09
C LEU A 394 -3.62 6.28 29.02
N PHE A 395 -3.32 5.02 29.37
CA PHE A 395 -2.70 4.08 28.47
C PHE A 395 -3.58 3.78 27.23
N TYR A 396 -4.86 3.45 27.44
CA TYR A 396 -5.78 3.18 26.33
C TYR A 396 -6.00 4.40 25.44
N LYS A 397 -6.09 5.60 26.01
CA LYS A 397 -6.17 6.84 25.24
C LYS A 397 -4.89 7.07 24.43
N LEU A 398 -3.71 6.87 25.02
CA LEU A 398 -2.43 6.95 24.31
C LEU A 398 -2.33 5.89 23.20
N LYS A 399 -2.66 4.63 23.50
CA LYS A 399 -2.66 3.52 22.54
C LYS A 399 -3.56 3.81 21.35
N ASN A 400 -4.77 4.31 21.56
CA ASN A 400 -5.71 4.65 20.49
C ASN A 400 -5.28 5.88 19.69
N THR A 401 -4.52 6.80 20.30
CA THR A 401 -4.00 8.00 19.62
C THR A 401 -2.74 7.70 18.81
N VAL A 402 -1.85 6.87 19.35
CA VAL A 402 -0.54 6.54 18.76
C VAL A 402 -0.63 5.42 17.73
N ILE A 403 -1.45 4.39 18.00
CA ILE A 403 -1.82 3.42 16.99
C ILE A 403 -2.75 4.17 16.04
N ILE A 404 -2.17 4.82 15.06
CA ILE A 404 -2.93 5.34 13.91
C ILE A 404 -3.74 4.14 13.43
N PRO A 405 -5.08 4.21 13.42
CA PRO A 405 -5.86 3.17 12.82
C PRO A 405 -5.31 2.99 11.41
N SER A 406 -4.73 1.85 11.12
CA SER A 406 -4.37 1.44 9.76
C SER A 406 -5.62 1.30 8.87
N GLN A 407 -6.73 1.64 9.42
CA GLN A 407 -8.06 1.84 8.88
C GLN A 407 -8.15 3.21 8.16
N MET A 408 -7.18 3.51 7.33
CA MET A 408 -7.46 4.39 6.20
C MET A 408 -8.59 3.71 5.45
N ASN A 409 -9.70 4.39 5.32
CA ASN A 409 -10.94 3.97 4.71
C ASN A 409 -10.71 2.86 3.70
N VAL A 410 -11.08 1.65 4.11
CA VAL A 410 -10.92 0.41 3.37
C VAL A 410 -11.66 0.52 2.05
N ILE A 411 -12.66 1.39 2.02
CA ILE A 411 -13.59 1.58 0.93
C ILE A 411 -13.55 3.06 0.59
N PRO A 412 -13.34 3.44 -0.67
CA PRO A 412 -13.53 4.82 -1.08
C PRO A 412 -15.01 5.15 -0.90
N SER A 413 -15.37 6.02 0.04
CA SER A 413 -16.72 6.55 0.09
C SER A 413 -16.97 7.42 -1.15
N ASN A 414 -18.08 7.20 -1.84
CA ASN A 414 -18.55 8.12 -2.87
C ASN A 414 -19.30 9.30 -2.28
N GLU A 415 -19.91 9.07 -1.11
CA GLU A 415 -20.30 10.16 -0.27
C GLU A 415 -19.00 10.72 0.31
N LEU A 416 -18.51 11.75 -0.32
CA LEU A 416 -17.86 12.78 0.41
C LEU A 416 -18.89 13.20 1.44
N ASP A 417 -18.69 12.84 2.69
CA ASP A 417 -19.25 13.59 3.78
C ASP A 417 -18.59 14.96 3.69
N LEU A 418 -19.21 15.78 2.83
CA LEU A 418 -18.71 17.08 2.40
C LEU A 418 -18.78 18.09 3.54
N GLU A 419 -19.57 17.77 4.56
CA GLU A 419 -19.59 18.49 5.82
C GLU A 419 -18.31 18.29 6.63
N ASP A 420 -17.54 17.26 6.34
CA ASP A 420 -16.35 16.88 7.10
C ASP A 420 -15.07 17.64 6.77
N PHE A 421 -14.99 18.43 5.70
CA PHE A 421 -13.76 19.18 5.42
C PHE A 421 -13.41 20.15 6.57
N GLU A 422 -14.40 20.87 7.07
CA GLU A 422 -14.23 21.81 8.16
C GLU A 422 -13.95 21.08 9.47
N GLU A 423 -14.66 19.99 9.77
CA GLU A 423 -14.43 19.14 10.94
C GLU A 423 -13.12 18.35 10.87
N GLU A 424 -12.73 17.89 9.68
CA GLU A 424 -11.49 17.14 9.49
C GLU A 424 -10.26 18.05 9.38
N ALA A 425 -10.35 19.16 8.67
CA ALA A 425 -9.21 20.07 8.48
C ALA A 425 -8.91 20.94 9.70
N TYR A 426 -9.94 21.30 10.46
CA TYR A 426 -9.80 22.17 11.62
C TYR A 426 -10.09 21.41 12.92
N ALA A 427 -9.24 21.58 13.91
CA ALA A 427 -9.43 21.07 15.25
C ALA A 427 -9.42 22.22 16.25
N MET A 428 -10.45 22.30 17.08
CA MET A 428 -10.43 23.23 18.23
C MET A 428 -9.68 22.60 19.39
N LYS A 429 -8.69 23.32 19.92
CA LYS A 429 -7.98 22.93 21.12
C LYS A 429 -8.92 23.01 22.31
N ASN A 430 -9.02 21.95 23.10
CA ASN A 430 -9.85 21.86 24.30
C ASN A 430 -11.39 21.84 24.10
N PHE A 431 -11.87 21.33 22.96
CA PHE A 431 -13.31 21.16 22.76
C PHE A 431 -13.81 19.90 23.49
N SER A 432 -14.61 20.08 24.58
CA SER A 432 -15.43 19.03 25.16
C SER A 432 -16.90 19.43 25.02
N SER A 433 -17.82 18.49 24.97
CA SER A 433 -19.26 18.70 24.81
C SER A 433 -19.91 19.63 25.86
N GLU A 434 -19.20 19.94 26.94
CA GLU A 434 -19.63 20.77 28.06
C GLU A 434 -18.81 22.08 28.22
N THR A 435 -18.01 22.44 27.19
CA THR A 435 -17.05 23.55 27.32
C THR A 435 -17.74 24.92 27.26
N LYS A 436 -17.47 25.78 28.20
CA LYS A 436 -17.89 27.17 28.16
C LYS A 436 -17.14 27.91 27.05
N ILE A 437 -17.79 28.88 26.36
CA ILE A 437 -17.19 29.67 25.25
C ILE A 437 -15.80 30.18 25.59
N ARG A 438 -15.55 30.63 26.85
CA ARG A 438 -14.24 31.10 27.34
C ARG A 438 -13.13 30.04 27.43
N GLU A 439 -13.49 28.75 27.29
CA GLU A 439 -12.55 27.64 27.34
C GLU A 439 -12.22 27.13 25.94
N ILE A 440 -12.86 27.68 24.88
CA ILE A 440 -12.57 27.37 23.49
C ILE A 440 -11.16 27.86 23.16
N GLY A 441 -10.27 26.94 22.88
CA GLY A 441 -8.91 27.23 22.46
C GLY A 441 -8.78 27.65 21.00
N LYS A 442 -7.56 27.93 20.59
CA LYS A 442 -7.22 28.38 19.24
C LYS A 442 -7.57 27.29 18.21
N LEU A 443 -8.08 27.70 17.06
CA LEU A 443 -8.32 26.82 15.93
C LEU A 443 -6.98 26.32 15.37
N GLU A 444 -6.76 25.02 15.35
CA GLU A 444 -5.54 24.38 14.80
C GLU A 444 -5.90 23.54 13.60
N ILE A 445 -4.99 23.50 12.61
CA ILE A 445 -5.16 22.67 11.41
C ILE A 445 -4.58 21.29 11.68
N ASN A 446 -5.38 20.26 11.50
CA ASN A 446 -4.93 18.87 11.56
C ASN A 446 -4.32 18.45 10.22
N ARG A 447 -2.98 18.52 10.11
CA ARG A 447 -2.22 18.21 8.88
C ARG A 447 -2.52 16.82 8.33
N LEU A 448 -2.66 15.83 9.22
CA LEU A 448 -2.89 14.44 8.80
C LEU A 448 -4.29 14.27 8.22
N LYS A 449 -5.30 14.82 8.88
CA LYS A 449 -6.69 14.76 8.43
C LYS A 449 -6.88 15.52 7.13
N LEU A 450 -6.32 16.73 7.01
CA LEU A 450 -6.33 17.50 5.77
C LEU A 450 -5.71 16.72 4.59
N GLY A 451 -4.51 16.17 4.78
CA GLY A 451 -3.85 15.39 3.72
C GLY A 451 -4.65 14.15 3.32
N ARG A 452 -5.32 13.52 4.28
CA ARG A 452 -6.20 12.37 4.08
C ARG A 452 -7.45 12.75 3.28
N HIS A 453 -8.11 13.84 3.64
CA HIS A 453 -9.27 14.36 2.96
C HIS A 453 -8.97 14.70 1.49
N ILE A 454 -7.86 15.42 1.23
CA ILE A 454 -7.44 15.73 -0.15
C ILE A 454 -7.13 14.45 -0.94
N ALA A 455 -6.53 13.44 -0.32
CA ALA A 455 -6.30 12.16 -0.98
C ALA A 455 -7.61 11.39 -1.30
N GLN A 456 -8.64 11.53 -0.48
CA GLN A 456 -9.99 11.01 -0.75
C GLN A 456 -10.63 11.71 -1.95
N LEU A 457 -10.51 13.03 -2.03
CA LEU A 457 -11.00 13.82 -3.17
C LEU A 457 -10.36 13.40 -4.49
N VAL A 458 -9.04 13.14 -4.50
CA VAL A 458 -8.36 12.62 -5.70
C VAL A 458 -8.93 11.24 -6.10
N ARG A 459 -9.19 10.37 -5.14
CA ARG A 459 -9.81 9.06 -5.42
C ARG A 459 -11.21 9.20 -5.99
N PHE A 460 -11.98 10.13 -5.43
CA PHE A 460 -13.30 10.45 -5.94
C PHE A 460 -13.26 10.93 -7.39
N GLY A 461 -12.37 11.87 -7.72
CA GLY A 461 -12.19 12.36 -9.09
C GLY A 461 -11.78 11.26 -10.09
N LYS A 462 -10.97 10.28 -9.67
CA LYS A 462 -10.58 9.14 -10.51
C LYS A 462 -11.74 8.19 -10.84
N ASN A 463 -12.74 8.13 -10.00
CA ASN A 463 -13.82 7.14 -10.09
C ASN A 463 -15.03 7.57 -10.97
N GLY A 464 -14.89 8.65 -11.71
CA GLY A 464 -15.88 9.08 -12.71
C GLY A 464 -16.85 10.13 -12.19
N VAL A 465 -16.54 11.35 -12.54
CA VAL A 465 -17.32 12.55 -12.21
C VAL A 465 -18.58 12.69 -13.07
N ASN A 466 -18.63 12.01 -14.19
CA ASN A 466 -19.70 12.16 -15.19
C ASN A 466 -21.06 11.60 -14.75
N GLN A 467 -21.09 10.90 -13.63
CA GLN A 467 -22.29 10.19 -13.13
C GLN A 467 -22.96 10.85 -11.92
N LEU A 468 -22.60 12.09 -11.59
CA LEU A 468 -23.14 12.77 -10.43
C LEU A 468 -24.51 13.40 -10.72
N SER A 469 -25.42 13.27 -9.75
CA SER A 469 -26.68 14.03 -9.76
C SER A 469 -26.39 15.55 -9.73
N GLU A 470 -27.35 16.36 -10.16
CA GLU A 470 -27.20 17.84 -10.09
C GLU A 470 -27.02 18.36 -8.66
N GLN A 471 -27.55 17.64 -7.68
CA GLN A 471 -27.37 17.98 -6.26
C GLN A 471 -25.91 17.69 -5.82
N ASP A 472 -25.34 16.58 -6.26
CA ASP A 472 -23.96 16.20 -5.97
C ASP A 472 -22.97 17.13 -6.70
N LYS A 473 -23.29 17.56 -7.92
CA LYS A 473 -22.50 18.58 -8.63
C LYS A 473 -22.45 19.91 -7.87
N ARG A 474 -23.57 20.34 -7.25
CA ARG A 474 -23.60 21.58 -6.43
C ARG A 474 -22.78 21.44 -5.15
N LYS A 475 -22.92 20.32 -4.44
CA LYS A 475 -22.13 20.02 -3.24
C LYS A 475 -20.64 20.03 -3.59
N ARG A 476 -20.26 19.34 -4.66
CA ARG A 476 -18.88 19.28 -5.15
C ARG A 476 -18.31 20.67 -5.44
N TRP A 477 -19.04 21.53 -6.12
CA TRP A 477 -18.61 22.89 -6.41
C TRP A 477 -18.35 23.71 -5.12
N GLN A 478 -19.11 23.48 -4.06
CA GLN A 478 -18.86 24.09 -2.75
C GLN A 478 -17.55 23.63 -2.15
N GLU A 479 -17.22 22.34 -2.22
CA GLU A 479 -15.96 21.78 -1.72
C GLU A 479 -14.75 22.29 -2.50
N GLU A 480 -14.84 22.36 -3.80
CA GLU A 480 -13.78 22.97 -4.62
C GLU A 480 -13.46 24.39 -4.15
N ARG A 481 -14.48 25.17 -3.89
CA ARG A 481 -14.33 26.55 -3.37
C ARG A 481 -13.71 26.57 -1.99
N LYS A 482 -14.13 25.70 -1.09
CA LYS A 482 -13.55 25.58 0.27
C LYS A 482 -12.05 25.28 0.20
N ILE A 483 -11.66 24.29 -0.61
CA ILE A 483 -10.25 23.91 -0.80
C ILE A 483 -9.45 25.08 -1.37
N ILE A 484 -9.93 25.73 -2.42
CA ILE A 484 -9.22 26.85 -3.04
C ILE A 484 -9.09 28.02 -2.06
N SER A 485 -10.13 28.31 -1.27
CA SER A 485 -10.08 29.36 -0.25
C SER A 485 -9.12 29.01 0.90
N PHE A 486 -8.99 27.73 1.25
CA PHE A 486 -8.03 27.28 2.25
C PHE A 486 -6.58 27.48 1.80
N PHE A 487 -6.26 27.20 0.53
CA PHE A 487 -4.92 27.37 -0.03
C PHE A 487 -4.66 28.80 -0.50
N THR A 488 -4.74 29.75 0.45
CA THR A 488 -4.39 31.16 0.27
C THR A 488 -3.35 31.60 1.30
N GLY A 489 -2.56 32.63 1.01
CA GLY A 489 -1.56 33.14 1.93
C GLY A 489 -0.59 32.08 2.45
N SER A 490 -0.27 32.13 3.75
CA SER A 490 0.70 31.21 4.34
C SER A 490 0.24 29.75 4.36
N ASN A 491 -1.08 29.46 4.32
CA ASN A 491 -1.57 28.08 4.23
C ASN A 491 -1.15 27.43 2.93
N ALA A 492 -1.16 28.17 1.81
CA ALA A 492 -0.69 27.66 0.53
C ALA A 492 0.78 27.20 0.60
N LEU A 493 1.60 27.86 1.39
CA LEU A 493 3.02 27.54 1.56
C LEU A 493 3.29 26.48 2.62
N GLU A 494 2.58 26.54 3.74
CA GLU A 494 2.73 25.58 4.84
C GLU A 494 2.33 24.15 4.43
N PHE A 495 1.33 24.03 3.56
CA PHE A 495 0.80 22.77 3.06
C PHE A 495 1.24 22.46 1.62
N ASN A 496 2.40 22.93 1.21
CA ASN A 496 2.98 22.74 -0.14
C ASN A 496 3.03 21.27 -0.59
N SER A 497 3.18 20.35 0.35
CA SER A 497 3.16 18.90 0.08
C SER A 497 1.85 18.39 -0.52
N ASN A 498 0.77 19.18 -0.48
CA ASN A 498 -0.53 18.84 -1.06
C ASN A 498 -0.78 19.49 -2.44
N TRP A 499 0.09 20.35 -2.95
CA TRP A 499 -0.11 21.03 -4.23
C TRP A 499 -0.42 20.06 -5.37
N ILE A 500 0.37 18.99 -5.51
CA ILE A 500 0.14 17.99 -6.56
C ILE A 500 -1.24 17.35 -6.44
N ASN A 501 -1.66 17.00 -5.22
CA ASN A 501 -2.95 16.32 -5.02
C ASN A 501 -4.13 17.26 -5.30
N VAL A 502 -4.03 18.52 -4.90
CA VAL A 502 -5.07 19.53 -5.19
C VAL A 502 -5.16 19.80 -6.69
N LEU A 503 -4.02 20.06 -7.35
CA LEU A 503 -3.96 20.22 -8.80
C LEU A 503 -4.53 19.00 -9.53
N TYR A 504 -4.16 17.81 -9.08
CA TYR A 504 -4.64 16.56 -9.68
C TYR A 504 -6.15 16.39 -9.51
N PHE A 505 -6.69 16.68 -8.33
CA PHE A 505 -8.12 16.69 -8.09
C PHE A 505 -8.83 17.66 -9.03
N LEU A 506 -8.35 18.91 -9.12
CA LEU A 506 -8.95 19.93 -10.00
C LEU A 506 -8.92 19.50 -11.47
N MET A 507 -7.81 18.92 -11.94
CA MET A 507 -7.72 18.40 -13.31
C MET A 507 -8.73 17.27 -13.59
N LEU A 508 -8.96 16.39 -12.62
CA LEU A 508 -9.88 15.26 -12.79
C LEU A 508 -11.35 15.68 -12.86
N ILE A 509 -11.70 16.82 -12.27
CA ILE A 509 -13.10 17.25 -12.13
C ILE A 509 -13.49 18.37 -13.09
N GLU A 510 -12.54 19.14 -13.62
CA GLU A 510 -12.79 20.26 -14.53
C GLU A 510 -12.53 19.86 -15.98
N ASN A 511 -13.52 19.28 -16.67
CA ASN A 511 -13.34 18.81 -18.06
C ASN A 511 -13.37 19.94 -19.10
N GLU A 512 -14.13 21.04 -18.90
CA GLU A 512 -14.36 22.02 -19.95
C GLU A 512 -13.95 23.47 -19.64
N LYS A 513 -13.93 23.86 -18.36
CA LYS A 513 -13.60 25.23 -17.94
C LYS A 513 -12.69 25.20 -16.69
N PRO A 514 -11.38 25.15 -16.88
CA PRO A 514 -10.45 25.02 -15.76
C PRO A 514 -10.26 26.33 -14.94
N SER A 515 -11.38 26.97 -14.54
CA SER A 515 -11.33 28.25 -13.83
C SER A 515 -10.72 28.13 -12.44
N ASN A 516 -11.06 27.04 -11.71
CA ASN A 516 -10.54 26.77 -10.39
C ASN A 516 -9.08 26.31 -10.42
N TRP A 517 -8.66 25.61 -11.48
CA TRP A 517 -7.27 25.28 -11.75
C TRP A 517 -6.38 26.52 -11.83
N TYR A 518 -6.76 27.52 -12.62
CA TYR A 518 -6.00 28.77 -12.74
C TYR A 518 -6.05 29.60 -11.46
N ARG A 519 -7.21 29.64 -10.79
CA ARG A 519 -7.36 30.36 -9.52
C ARG A 519 -6.48 29.78 -8.41
N PHE A 520 -6.37 28.45 -8.34
CA PHE A 520 -5.45 27.81 -7.39
C PHE A 520 -3.99 28.16 -7.69
N GLN A 521 -3.60 28.14 -8.96
CA GLN A 521 -2.23 28.55 -9.36
C GLN A 521 -1.93 30.00 -9.00
N GLU A 522 -2.87 30.89 -9.21
CA GLU A 522 -2.75 32.30 -8.85
C GLU A 522 -2.60 32.48 -7.34
N ASN A 523 -3.43 31.80 -6.54
CA ASN A 523 -3.34 31.85 -5.08
C ASN A 523 -1.96 31.41 -4.58
N VAL A 524 -1.41 30.32 -5.11
CA VAL A 524 -0.09 29.84 -4.70
C VAL A 524 1.01 30.81 -5.14
N LYS A 525 0.97 31.34 -6.36
CA LYS A 525 1.94 32.31 -6.86
C LYS A 525 1.91 33.61 -6.04
N ASN A 526 0.74 34.13 -5.74
CA ASN A 526 0.56 35.32 -4.87
C ASN A 526 1.10 35.03 -3.46
N ALA A 527 0.87 33.86 -2.92
CA ALA A 527 1.42 33.49 -1.61
C ALA A 527 2.96 33.43 -1.61
N ILE A 528 3.57 32.92 -2.68
CA ILE A 528 5.03 32.92 -2.82
C ILE A 528 5.57 34.35 -2.96
N ASP A 529 4.91 35.22 -3.71
CA ASP A 529 5.37 36.60 -3.90
C ASP A 529 5.25 37.44 -2.62
N SER A 530 4.21 37.20 -1.83
CA SER A 530 3.99 37.88 -0.53
C SER A 530 4.78 37.29 0.63
N LEU A 531 5.60 36.24 0.37
CA LEU A 531 6.35 35.55 1.42
C LEU A 531 7.33 36.50 2.12
N GLU A 532 7.23 36.58 3.45
CA GLU A 532 8.19 37.24 4.32
C GLU A 532 8.88 36.23 5.23
N ILE A 533 10.16 36.46 5.46
CA ILE A 533 10.96 35.70 6.40
C ILE A 533 11.18 36.58 7.64
N GLU A 534 10.81 36.06 8.80
CA GLU A 534 11.23 36.66 10.06
C GLU A 534 12.68 36.24 10.37
N LYS A 535 13.32 36.92 11.32
CA LYS A 535 14.64 36.54 11.82
C LYS A 535 14.76 34.99 11.92
N LEU A 536 15.54 34.43 11.01
CA LEU A 536 15.72 32.96 10.95
C LEU A 536 16.72 32.54 12.03
N GLU A 537 16.33 31.58 12.86
CA GLU A 537 17.23 30.93 13.82
C GLU A 537 18.46 30.36 13.08
N ALA A 538 19.63 30.78 13.47
CA ALA A 538 20.92 30.34 12.90
C ALA A 538 21.25 30.79 11.46
N ILE A 539 20.65 31.88 10.97
CA ILE A 539 21.08 32.52 9.72
C ILE A 539 21.58 33.94 10.04
N PRO A 540 22.74 34.39 9.51
CA PRO A 540 23.20 35.77 9.65
C PRO A 540 22.17 36.75 9.09
N GLU A 541 21.92 37.86 9.77
CA GLU A 541 20.94 38.89 9.34
C GLU A 541 21.24 39.39 7.92
N GLU A 542 22.51 39.51 7.55
CA GLU A 542 22.99 39.95 6.25
C GLU A 542 22.56 38.98 5.12
N SER A 543 22.43 37.68 5.42
CA SER A 543 22.08 36.62 4.46
C SER A 543 20.58 36.36 4.33
N ILE A 544 19.75 36.94 5.19
CA ILE A 544 18.30 36.68 5.20
C ILE A 544 17.64 37.06 3.88
N LEU A 545 17.99 38.24 3.35
CA LEU A 545 17.40 38.75 2.12
C LEU A 545 17.74 37.86 0.92
N ASP A 546 19.01 37.43 0.80
CA ASP A 546 19.46 36.53 -0.27
C ASP A 546 18.79 35.16 -0.19
N VAL A 547 18.67 34.61 1.02
CA VAL A 547 17.94 33.38 1.28
C VAL A 547 16.47 33.50 0.89
N GLN A 548 15.84 34.65 1.19
CA GLN A 548 14.44 34.93 0.83
C GLN A 548 14.23 34.99 -0.68
N VAL A 549 15.09 35.73 -1.39
CA VAL A 549 15.02 35.85 -2.86
C VAL A 549 15.22 34.47 -3.51
N LEU A 550 16.21 33.72 -3.08
CA LEU A 550 16.50 32.38 -3.58
C LEU A 550 15.33 31.43 -3.30
N MET A 551 14.76 31.46 -2.10
CA MET A 551 13.64 30.62 -1.71
C MET A 551 12.38 30.91 -2.53
N LYS A 552 12.04 32.20 -2.77
CA LYS A 552 10.92 32.56 -3.66
C LYS A 552 11.11 32.00 -5.06
N LYS A 553 12.30 32.15 -5.63
CA LYS A 553 12.65 31.59 -6.94
C LYS A 553 12.48 30.06 -6.96
N GLN A 554 12.99 29.38 -5.95
CA GLN A 554 12.95 27.91 -5.86
C GLN A 554 11.52 27.40 -5.61
N LEU A 555 10.71 28.07 -4.77
CA LEU A 555 9.31 27.69 -4.55
C LEU A 555 8.47 27.86 -5.82
N LYS A 556 8.71 28.92 -6.63
CA LYS A 556 8.06 29.05 -7.95
C LYS A 556 8.42 27.88 -8.87
N ALA A 557 9.71 27.57 -8.99
CA ALA A 557 10.17 26.43 -9.79
C ALA A 557 9.57 25.11 -9.25
N GLN A 558 9.51 24.90 -7.94
CA GLN A 558 8.90 23.75 -7.33
C GLN A 558 7.40 23.65 -7.64
N PHE A 559 6.68 24.76 -7.63
CA PHE A 559 5.28 24.79 -8.01
C PHE A 559 5.06 24.49 -9.49
N ASP A 560 5.91 25.03 -10.38
CA ASP A 560 5.88 24.70 -11.81
C ASP A 560 6.14 23.21 -12.07
N ILE A 561 7.04 22.58 -11.31
CA ILE A 561 7.24 21.12 -11.33
C ILE A 561 5.97 20.37 -10.88
N CYS A 562 5.25 20.88 -9.87
CA CYS A 562 3.98 20.29 -9.45
C CYS A 562 2.92 20.37 -10.55
N VAL A 563 2.78 21.53 -11.22
CA VAL A 563 1.88 21.72 -12.36
C VAL A 563 2.26 20.79 -13.51
N ALA A 564 3.53 20.76 -13.91
CA ALA A 564 4.05 19.89 -14.95
C ALA A 564 3.84 18.39 -14.62
N THR A 565 3.95 18.01 -13.35
CA THR A 565 3.72 16.63 -12.88
C THR A 565 2.27 16.20 -13.10
N VAL A 566 1.32 17.09 -12.85
CA VAL A 566 -0.10 16.80 -13.06
C VAL A 566 -0.44 16.80 -14.54
N LEU A 567 0.07 17.78 -15.29
CA LEU A 567 -0.08 17.84 -16.76
C LEU A 567 0.59 16.65 -17.47
N ALA A 568 1.59 16.02 -16.87
CA ALA A 568 2.16 14.79 -17.42
C ALA A 568 1.14 13.65 -17.53
N VAL A 569 0.05 13.66 -16.73
CA VAL A 569 -1.05 12.70 -16.84
C VAL A 569 -1.95 13.04 -18.02
N ASN A 570 -2.30 14.31 -18.19
CA ASN A 570 -3.12 14.80 -19.31
C ASN A 570 -2.55 16.11 -19.87
N PRO A 571 -1.58 16.04 -20.81
CA PRO A 571 -0.95 17.24 -21.39
C PRO A 571 -1.90 18.16 -22.15
N ALA A 572 -3.03 17.62 -22.64
CA ALA A 572 -4.02 18.39 -23.40
C ALA A 572 -4.97 19.20 -22.52
N PHE A 573 -4.91 19.05 -21.18
CA PHE A 573 -5.80 19.72 -20.24
C PHE A 573 -5.63 21.25 -20.24
N GLU A 574 -4.40 21.75 -20.36
CA GLU A 574 -4.11 23.17 -20.39
C GLU A 574 -4.03 23.68 -21.83
N LYS A 575 -5.04 24.44 -22.25
CA LYS A 575 -5.12 25.02 -23.59
C LYS A 575 -4.20 26.26 -23.81
N LYS A 576 -3.66 26.83 -22.75
CA LYS A 576 -2.69 27.93 -22.82
C LYS A 576 -1.29 27.35 -23.01
N GLU A 577 -0.67 27.62 -24.13
CA GLU A 577 0.70 27.21 -24.43
C GLU A 577 1.70 27.95 -23.49
N ASN A 578 1.95 27.39 -22.34
CA ASN A 578 3.17 27.69 -21.59
C ASN A 578 4.22 26.68 -21.99
N THR A 579 5.01 27.00 -23.00
CA THR A 579 5.95 26.09 -23.66
C THR A 579 6.90 25.41 -22.66
N SER A 580 7.40 26.11 -21.65
CA SER A 580 8.37 25.54 -20.71
C SER A 580 7.75 24.51 -19.75
N ILE A 581 6.54 24.75 -19.25
CA ILE A 581 5.83 23.81 -18.35
C ILE A 581 5.35 22.59 -19.13
N THR A 582 4.89 22.81 -20.37
CA THR A 582 4.45 21.71 -21.24
C THR A 582 5.62 20.81 -21.64
N GLU A 583 6.76 21.38 -21.97
CA GLU A 583 7.99 20.61 -22.25
C GLU A 583 8.43 19.81 -21.03
N LEU A 584 8.39 20.41 -19.82
CA LEU A 584 8.71 19.70 -18.59
C LEU A 584 7.69 18.58 -18.32
N ALA A 585 6.40 18.82 -18.57
CA ALA A 585 5.35 17.80 -18.44
C ALA A 585 5.61 16.60 -19.36
N LEU A 586 6.04 16.83 -20.61
CA LEU A 586 6.42 15.76 -21.53
C LEU A 586 7.66 14.99 -21.07
N LYS A 587 8.68 15.69 -20.56
CA LYS A 587 9.87 15.03 -19.97
C LYS A 587 9.49 14.18 -18.77
N ILE A 588 8.64 14.69 -17.86
CA ILE A 588 8.13 13.95 -16.71
C ILE A 588 7.29 12.75 -17.17
N ARG A 589 6.45 12.91 -18.20
CA ARG A 589 5.68 11.82 -18.79
C ARG A 589 6.58 10.71 -19.32
N ASN A 590 7.61 11.05 -20.10
CA ASN A 590 8.61 10.11 -20.58
C ASN A 590 9.34 9.40 -19.43
N SER A 591 9.73 10.14 -18.40
CA SER A 591 10.42 9.60 -17.23
C SER A 591 9.50 8.69 -16.41
N ASN A 592 8.24 9.04 -16.26
CA ASN A 592 7.22 8.17 -15.73
C ASN A 592 7.11 6.89 -16.55
N MET A 593 7.19 6.94 -17.81
CA MET A 593 7.10 5.86 -18.77
C MET A 593 8.35 4.99 -18.77
N TYR A 594 9.52 5.49 -18.59
CA TYR A 594 10.79 4.74 -18.66
C TYR A 594 10.93 3.64 -17.58
N ASN A 595 10.17 3.67 -16.53
CA ASN A 595 10.26 2.68 -15.41
C ASN A 595 9.06 1.78 -15.24
N HIS A 596 8.24 1.83 -16.28
CA HIS A 596 6.99 1.21 -16.07
C HIS A 596 6.78 0.01 -16.54
N TYR A 597 6.32 -0.55 -15.65
CA TYR A 597 5.95 -1.88 -15.77
C TYR A 597 4.45 -2.01 -15.83
N LEU A 598 3.67 -1.16 -15.90
CA LEU A 598 2.34 -1.20 -16.14
C LEU A 598 1.44 -0.43 -15.35
N VAL A 599 0.48 -0.15 -15.94
CA VAL A 599 -0.44 0.82 -15.62
C VAL A 599 -1.75 0.21 -15.26
N ASN A 600 -2.34 0.66 -14.18
CA ASN A 600 -3.71 0.40 -13.85
C ASN A 600 -4.59 0.87 -15.00
N TYR A 601 -5.78 0.67 -15.09
CA TYR A 601 -6.77 1.31 -15.96
C TYR A 601 -6.58 1.28 -17.50
N PRO A 602 -5.38 1.49 -18.07
CA PRO A 602 -5.22 1.50 -19.52
C PRO A 602 -5.53 0.17 -20.17
N LEU A 603 -5.38 -0.90 -19.41
CA LEU A 603 -5.70 -2.22 -19.94
C LEU A 603 -7.13 -2.33 -20.45
N LEU A 604 -8.07 -1.64 -19.80
CA LEU A 604 -9.46 -1.57 -20.27
C LEU A 604 -9.61 -0.78 -21.58
N ASN A 605 -8.80 0.26 -21.76
CA ASN A 605 -8.84 1.11 -22.94
C ASN A 605 -8.10 0.48 -24.16
N TYR A 606 -7.34 -0.59 -23.93
CA TYR A 606 -6.54 -1.25 -24.95
C TYR A 606 -7.11 -2.58 -25.45
N ILE A 607 -8.31 -2.95 -25.04
CA ILE A 607 -8.97 -4.21 -25.43
C ILE A 607 -8.94 -4.41 -26.95
N ASP A 608 -9.19 -3.35 -27.71
CA ASP A 608 -9.23 -3.41 -29.17
C ASP A 608 -7.86 -3.48 -29.83
N ASN A 609 -6.77 -3.29 -29.07
CA ASN A 609 -5.40 -3.17 -29.57
C ASN A 609 -4.45 -4.23 -29.01
N ILE A 610 -4.97 -5.22 -28.28
CA ILE A 610 -4.16 -6.31 -27.72
C ILE A 610 -4.09 -7.45 -28.75
N ASP A 611 -2.87 -7.73 -29.21
CA ASP A 611 -2.61 -8.90 -30.05
C ASP A 611 -2.45 -10.17 -29.19
N ASP A 612 -2.84 -11.30 -29.75
CA ASP A 612 -2.88 -12.61 -29.08
C ASP A 612 -1.55 -13.06 -28.48
N ASN A 613 -0.43 -12.51 -28.92
CA ASN A 613 0.92 -12.94 -28.58
C ASN A 613 1.69 -11.97 -27.67
N GLN A 614 1.05 -10.91 -27.16
CA GLN A 614 1.78 -9.95 -26.33
C GLN A 614 1.93 -10.40 -24.88
N ASP A 615 3.18 -10.66 -24.50
CA ASP A 615 3.54 -10.80 -23.08
C ASP A 615 3.53 -9.41 -22.42
N LEU A 616 2.76 -9.24 -21.35
CA LEU A 616 2.70 -8.01 -20.54
C LEU A 616 4.06 -7.48 -20.09
N VAL A 617 5.03 -8.36 -19.92
CA VAL A 617 6.41 -8.01 -19.55
C VAL A 617 7.11 -7.21 -20.66
N HIS A 618 6.70 -7.37 -21.91
CA HIS A 618 7.30 -6.76 -23.08
C HIS A 618 6.47 -5.62 -23.67
N ILE A 619 5.32 -5.29 -23.09
CA ILE A 619 4.62 -4.06 -23.46
C ILE A 619 5.48 -2.89 -23.01
N CYS A 620 6.37 -2.47 -23.88
CA CYS A 620 7.13 -1.25 -23.68
C CYS A 620 6.43 -0.07 -24.37
N ILE A 621 6.92 1.09 -24.09
CA ILE A 621 6.33 2.32 -24.60
C ILE A 621 6.51 2.48 -26.09
N GLU A 622 7.59 1.93 -26.63
CA GLU A 622 7.80 1.88 -28.07
C GLU A 622 6.65 1.10 -28.73
N ASP A 623 6.24 -0.04 -28.16
CA ASP A 623 5.09 -0.83 -28.66
C ASP A 623 3.79 -0.03 -28.61
N LEU A 624 3.57 0.74 -27.54
CA LEU A 624 2.41 1.60 -27.42
C LEU A 624 2.45 2.77 -28.43
N LYS A 625 3.63 3.31 -28.75
CA LYS A 625 3.82 4.36 -29.77
C LYS A 625 3.63 3.83 -31.17
N GLU A 626 4.16 2.66 -31.51
CA GLU A 626 4.03 2.02 -32.80
C GLU A 626 2.58 1.68 -33.14
N LYS A 627 1.77 1.31 -32.13
CA LYS A 627 0.34 1.03 -32.30
C LYS A 627 -0.55 2.27 -32.44
N LYS A 628 0.03 3.47 -32.66
CA LYS A 628 -0.68 4.74 -32.80
C LYS A 628 -1.64 5.07 -31.66
N LEU A 629 -1.40 4.52 -30.47
CA LEU A 629 -2.08 4.94 -29.29
C LEU A 629 -1.70 6.38 -29.03
N ASP A 630 -2.62 7.29 -29.24
CA ASP A 630 -2.43 8.69 -28.91
C ASP A 630 -2.40 8.83 -27.38
N LEU A 631 -1.21 8.63 -26.84
CA LEU A 631 -0.93 8.75 -25.41
C LEU A 631 -1.25 10.14 -24.87
N MET A 632 -1.38 11.12 -25.76
CA MET A 632 -1.74 12.49 -25.42
C MET A 632 -3.23 12.67 -25.25
N SER A 633 -4.06 11.91 -25.96
CA SER A 633 -5.52 11.93 -25.83
C SER A 633 -6.07 10.97 -24.77
N ALA A 634 -5.26 10.05 -24.27
CA ALA A 634 -5.67 9.08 -23.26
C ALA A 634 -5.76 9.74 -21.88
N ASN A 635 -6.84 10.43 -21.61
CA ASN A 635 -7.08 11.24 -20.41
C ASN A 635 -7.09 10.43 -19.09
N LYS A 636 -7.15 9.11 -19.15
CA LYS A 636 -7.31 8.24 -17.98
C LYS A 636 -6.05 7.43 -17.64
N ILE A 637 -4.98 7.58 -18.40
CA ILE A 637 -3.76 6.78 -18.23
C ILE A 637 -2.91 7.34 -17.11
N GLU A 638 -2.81 6.60 -16.01
CA GLU A 638 -1.95 6.94 -14.89
C GLU A 638 -0.56 6.33 -15.08
N PHE A 639 0.42 7.16 -15.43
CA PHE A 639 1.81 6.76 -15.59
C PHE A 639 2.63 7.06 -14.32
N SER A 640 2.28 6.45 -13.21
CA SER A 640 3.12 6.51 -12.02
C SER A 640 3.69 5.14 -11.69
N PRO A 641 5.01 4.97 -11.48
CA PRO A 641 5.56 3.70 -11.05
C PRO A 641 4.93 3.28 -9.73
N ARG A 642 4.40 2.09 -9.71
CA ARG A 642 3.82 1.49 -8.52
C ARG A 642 3.98 -0.02 -8.60
N PHE A 643 3.76 -0.68 -7.48
CA PHE A 643 3.62 -2.13 -7.50
C PHE A 643 2.36 -2.50 -8.26
N ILE A 644 2.50 -3.45 -9.19
CA ILE A 644 1.36 -4.04 -9.87
C ILE A 644 0.74 -5.07 -8.93
N ALA A 645 -0.54 -4.91 -8.67
CA ALA A 645 -1.26 -5.86 -7.85
C ALA A 645 -1.59 -7.12 -8.66
N ILE A 646 -1.61 -8.27 -8.02
CA ILE A 646 -1.93 -9.53 -8.70
C ILE A 646 -3.35 -9.51 -9.24
N GLU A 647 -4.26 -8.84 -8.55
CA GLU A 647 -5.64 -8.64 -8.97
C GLU A 647 -5.75 -7.92 -10.32
N GLU A 648 -4.83 -7.00 -10.63
CA GLU A 648 -4.82 -6.30 -11.91
C GLU A 648 -4.45 -7.23 -13.06
N LEU A 649 -3.55 -8.15 -12.81
CA LEU A 649 -3.15 -9.14 -13.81
C LEU A 649 -4.29 -10.14 -14.09
N PHE A 650 -5.05 -10.52 -13.06
CA PHE A 650 -6.24 -11.35 -13.26
C PHE A 650 -7.34 -10.61 -14.05
N GLN A 651 -7.54 -9.32 -13.78
CA GLN A 651 -8.49 -8.49 -14.52
C GLN A 651 -8.04 -8.32 -15.98
N PHE A 652 -6.74 -8.10 -16.20
CA PHE A 652 -6.18 -8.03 -17.55
C PHE A 652 -6.37 -9.35 -18.31
N GLU A 653 -6.12 -10.49 -17.69
CA GLU A 653 -6.30 -11.79 -18.34
C GLU A 653 -7.76 -12.04 -18.74
N LEU A 654 -8.72 -11.59 -17.93
CA LEU A 654 -10.12 -11.63 -18.31
C LEU A 654 -10.39 -10.83 -19.57
N ILE A 655 -9.90 -9.58 -19.61
CA ILE A 655 -10.05 -8.69 -20.77
C ILE A 655 -9.40 -9.31 -21.99
N ARG A 656 -8.21 -9.90 -21.83
CA ARG A 656 -7.51 -10.57 -22.91
C ARG A 656 -8.33 -11.73 -23.46
N CYS A 657 -8.89 -12.59 -22.62
CA CYS A 657 -9.73 -13.70 -23.06
C CYS A 657 -10.92 -13.22 -23.90
N ILE A 658 -11.61 -12.16 -23.42
CA ILE A 658 -12.73 -11.58 -24.15
C ILE A 658 -12.27 -10.98 -25.48
N ALA A 659 -11.12 -10.27 -25.46
CA ALA A 659 -10.56 -9.63 -26.65
C ALA A 659 -10.14 -10.65 -27.72
N THR A 660 -9.61 -11.80 -27.31
CA THR A 660 -9.11 -12.85 -28.21
C THR A 660 -10.16 -13.93 -28.52
N LYS A 661 -11.39 -13.76 -28.04
CA LYS A 661 -12.48 -14.76 -28.15
C LYS A 661 -12.10 -16.14 -27.54
N GLU A 662 -11.18 -16.14 -26.58
CA GLU A 662 -10.89 -17.34 -25.81
C GLU A 662 -11.96 -17.57 -24.73
N ALA A 663 -12.15 -18.83 -24.35
CA ALA A 663 -13.03 -19.15 -23.23
C ALA A 663 -12.58 -18.45 -21.94
N VAL A 664 -13.50 -17.79 -21.24
CA VAL A 664 -13.26 -17.06 -19.99
C VAL A 664 -13.08 -18.05 -18.83
N ASN A 665 -12.11 -18.96 -18.95
CA ASN A 665 -11.81 -19.95 -17.94
C ASN A 665 -10.37 -19.83 -17.47
N ILE A 666 -10.17 -19.82 -16.15
CA ILE A 666 -8.83 -19.75 -15.55
C ILE A 666 -8.23 -21.15 -15.49
N THR A 667 -7.13 -21.39 -16.23
CA THR A 667 -6.34 -22.62 -16.18
C THR A 667 -5.19 -22.51 -15.18
N GLN A 668 -4.62 -23.66 -14.76
CA GLN A 668 -3.44 -23.64 -13.89
C GLN A 668 -2.24 -23.00 -14.59
N GLU A 669 -2.13 -23.13 -15.89
CA GLU A 669 -1.09 -22.51 -16.71
C GLU A 669 -1.24 -20.97 -16.69
N LYS A 670 -2.46 -20.46 -16.94
CA LYS A 670 -2.77 -19.03 -16.81
C LYS A 670 -2.46 -18.50 -15.41
N ILE A 671 -2.82 -19.24 -14.37
CA ILE A 671 -2.49 -18.86 -12.98
C ILE A 671 -0.96 -18.78 -12.80
N ASN A 672 -0.23 -19.77 -13.25
CA ASN A 672 1.23 -19.77 -13.13
C ASN A 672 1.86 -18.60 -13.91
N THR A 673 1.39 -18.33 -15.11
CA THR A 673 1.82 -17.20 -15.94
C THR A 673 1.55 -15.85 -15.24
N ILE A 674 0.36 -15.67 -14.68
CA ILE A 674 -0.01 -14.46 -13.92
C ILE A 674 0.93 -14.26 -12.72
N TYR A 675 1.21 -15.32 -11.96
CA TYR A 675 2.13 -15.22 -10.84
C TYR A 675 3.56 -14.93 -11.28
N ASP A 676 4.04 -15.56 -12.34
CA ASP A 676 5.37 -15.29 -12.90
C ASP A 676 5.49 -13.84 -13.38
N GLN A 677 4.48 -13.33 -14.07
CA GLN A 677 4.40 -11.93 -14.45
C GLN A 677 4.38 -11.00 -13.23
N PHE A 678 3.57 -11.31 -12.21
CA PHE A 678 3.52 -10.55 -10.97
C PHE A 678 4.90 -10.41 -10.32
N TYR A 679 5.66 -11.50 -10.26
CA TYR A 679 6.99 -11.48 -9.67
C TYR A 679 8.01 -10.74 -10.56
N LYS A 680 7.99 -10.96 -11.85
CA LYS A 680 8.88 -10.27 -12.80
C LYS A 680 8.63 -8.76 -12.79
N LEU A 681 7.38 -8.35 -12.91
CA LEU A 681 6.98 -6.95 -12.96
C LEU A 681 7.29 -6.17 -11.68
N ASN A 682 7.19 -6.80 -10.52
CA ASN A 682 7.50 -6.17 -9.23
C ASN A 682 8.94 -6.42 -8.76
N TYR A 683 9.81 -7.04 -9.57
CA TYR A 683 11.18 -7.41 -9.19
C TYR A 683 11.28 -8.19 -7.89
N ILE A 684 10.29 -9.04 -7.62
CA ILE A 684 10.28 -9.91 -6.45
C ILE A 684 11.11 -11.16 -6.75
N ASN A 685 12.07 -11.47 -5.89
CA ASN A 685 12.90 -12.64 -6.08
C ASN A 685 12.09 -13.94 -5.99
N THR A 686 12.19 -14.77 -7.03
CA THR A 686 11.39 -15.99 -7.21
C THR A 686 11.71 -17.12 -6.21
N THR A 687 12.80 -17.05 -5.45
CA THR A 687 13.10 -18.06 -4.42
C THR A 687 12.04 -18.14 -3.31
N TYR A 688 11.29 -17.06 -3.10
CA TYR A 688 10.12 -17.06 -2.19
C TYR A 688 8.82 -17.60 -2.81
N THR A 689 8.83 -17.96 -4.10
CA THR A 689 7.62 -18.14 -4.91
C THR A 689 7.16 -19.59 -5.05
N LYS A 690 7.96 -20.56 -4.64
CA LYS A 690 7.58 -21.99 -4.69
C LYS A 690 6.37 -22.34 -3.82
N ASN A 691 5.87 -21.40 -3.01
CA ASN A 691 4.70 -21.57 -2.16
C ASN A 691 3.51 -20.74 -2.65
N VAL A 692 3.18 -20.79 -3.94
CA VAL A 692 1.86 -20.32 -4.39
C VAL A 692 0.81 -21.25 -3.81
N GLN A 693 0.03 -20.71 -2.90
CA GLN A 693 -0.96 -21.47 -2.14
C GLN A 693 -2.28 -21.63 -2.92
N LEU A 694 -2.24 -21.50 -4.23
CA LEU A 694 -3.38 -21.73 -5.12
C LEU A 694 -3.10 -22.98 -5.97
N LYS A 695 -3.95 -23.98 -5.84
CA LYS A 695 -3.88 -25.19 -6.64
C LYS A 695 -5.20 -25.38 -7.36
N LEU A 696 -5.13 -25.69 -8.64
CA LEU A 696 -6.27 -26.05 -9.48
C LEU A 696 -6.13 -27.49 -9.94
N ARG A 697 -7.23 -28.24 -9.85
CA ARG A 697 -7.35 -29.59 -10.38
C ARG A 697 -8.58 -29.65 -11.23
N TYR A 698 -8.53 -30.45 -12.30
CA TYR A 698 -9.65 -30.72 -13.19
C TYR A 698 -10.13 -32.12 -13.03
N GLN A 699 -11.42 -32.31 -13.19
CA GLN A 699 -12.06 -33.62 -13.29
C GLN A 699 -13.14 -33.54 -14.35
N ILE A 700 -13.09 -34.40 -15.36
CA ILE A 700 -14.14 -34.54 -16.34
C ILE A 700 -15.08 -35.63 -15.86
N TYR A 701 -16.36 -35.32 -15.84
CA TYR A 701 -17.42 -36.25 -15.55
C TYR A 701 -18.26 -36.47 -16.80
N LYS A 702 -18.66 -37.67 -17.08
CA LYS A 702 -19.58 -38.01 -18.17
C LYS A 702 -20.90 -38.50 -17.57
N ASP A 703 -22.01 -37.97 -18.06
CA ASP A 703 -23.34 -38.46 -17.70
C ASP A 703 -23.72 -39.75 -18.46
N LEU A 704 -24.95 -40.24 -18.25
CA LEU A 704 -25.45 -41.43 -18.91
C LEU A 704 -25.65 -41.26 -20.43
N HIS A 705 -25.59 -40.05 -20.92
CA HIS A 705 -25.76 -39.66 -22.33
C HIS A 705 -24.44 -39.22 -22.98
N ASP A 706 -23.29 -39.54 -22.34
CA ASP A 706 -21.95 -39.11 -22.73
C ASP A 706 -21.71 -37.60 -22.78
N ASN A 707 -22.61 -36.77 -22.17
CA ASN A 707 -22.34 -35.36 -22.01
C ASN A 707 -21.19 -35.17 -21.01
N GLU A 708 -20.24 -34.33 -21.39
CA GLU A 708 -19.06 -34.03 -20.56
C GLU A 708 -19.28 -32.78 -19.70
N TYR A 709 -18.98 -32.91 -18.42
CA TYR A 709 -18.97 -31.80 -17.44
C TYR A 709 -17.56 -31.65 -16.88
N CYS A 710 -17.04 -30.43 -16.87
CA CYS A 710 -15.74 -30.15 -16.29
C CYS A 710 -15.89 -29.58 -14.86
N ILE A 711 -15.30 -30.25 -13.87
CA ILE A 711 -15.25 -29.77 -12.50
C ILE A 711 -13.87 -29.19 -12.22
N GLN A 712 -13.79 -27.91 -11.94
CA GLN A 712 -12.60 -27.22 -11.50
C GLN A 712 -12.56 -27.14 -9.97
N ARG A 713 -11.46 -27.60 -9.35
CA ARG A 713 -11.28 -27.56 -7.90
C ARG A 713 -10.16 -26.61 -7.54
N PHE A 714 -10.52 -25.49 -6.95
CA PHE A 714 -9.59 -24.47 -6.45
C PHE A 714 -9.31 -24.69 -4.98
N SER A 715 -8.04 -24.75 -4.62
CA SER A 715 -7.60 -24.82 -3.22
C SER A 715 -6.85 -23.55 -2.85
N LEU A 716 -7.41 -22.81 -1.91
CA LEU A 716 -6.92 -21.51 -1.45
C LEU A 716 -6.58 -21.62 0.04
N GLN A 717 -5.34 -21.30 0.39
CA GLN A 717 -4.93 -21.33 1.80
C GLN A 717 -4.94 -19.93 2.39
N GLY A 718 -5.53 -19.78 3.56
CA GLY A 718 -5.59 -18.57 4.34
C GLY A 718 -5.69 -18.84 5.84
N LYS A 719 -6.19 -17.85 6.61
CA LYS A 719 -6.40 -18.00 8.05
C LYS A 719 -7.61 -18.92 8.31
N LYS A 720 -7.45 -19.96 9.13
CA LYS A 720 -8.58 -20.88 9.51
C LYS A 720 -9.78 -20.08 10.02
N VAL A 721 -10.96 -20.45 9.54
CA VAL A 721 -12.25 -19.91 9.96
C VAL A 721 -12.83 -20.77 11.09
N ASN A 722 -13.58 -20.14 11.99
CA ASN A 722 -14.36 -20.90 12.95
C ASN A 722 -15.56 -21.55 12.25
N LEU A 723 -15.52 -22.83 12.06
CA LEU A 723 -16.54 -23.58 11.30
C LEU A 723 -17.90 -23.68 12.01
N ASN A 724 -17.95 -23.40 13.32
CA ASN A 724 -19.21 -23.38 14.08
C ASN A 724 -20.01 -22.10 13.87
N LYS A 725 -19.34 -21.03 13.38
CA LYS A 725 -19.93 -19.71 13.19
C LYS A 725 -19.39 -19.07 11.91
N VAL A 726 -20.04 -19.36 10.81
CA VAL A 726 -19.72 -18.77 9.49
C VAL A 726 -20.80 -17.76 9.16
N GLY A 727 -20.42 -16.48 9.13
CA GLY A 727 -21.33 -15.39 8.80
C GLY A 727 -21.42 -15.17 7.28
N ILE A 728 -22.64 -15.07 6.78
CA ILE A 728 -22.93 -14.84 5.37
C ILE A 728 -23.84 -13.62 5.26
N ALA A 729 -23.40 -12.62 4.51
CA ALA A 729 -24.20 -11.47 4.14
C ALA A 729 -24.88 -11.72 2.78
N VAL A 730 -26.19 -11.58 2.75
CA VAL A 730 -27.01 -11.71 1.54
C VAL A 730 -27.54 -10.34 1.16
N ALA A 731 -27.17 -9.87 0.00
CA ALA A 731 -27.64 -8.60 -0.55
C ALA A 731 -28.96 -8.83 -1.32
N ASN A 732 -29.99 -8.10 -0.90
CA ASN A 732 -31.30 -8.09 -1.55
C ASN A 732 -31.48 -6.72 -2.18
N ILE A 733 -31.21 -6.62 -3.49
CA ILE A 733 -31.04 -5.35 -4.19
C ILE A 733 -31.94 -5.31 -5.41
N LYS A 734 -32.50 -4.13 -5.66
CA LYS A 734 -33.32 -3.86 -6.84
C LYS A 734 -32.44 -3.75 -8.09
N LEU A 735 -32.68 -4.59 -9.08
CA LEU A 735 -32.03 -4.55 -10.38
C LEU A 735 -33.04 -4.15 -11.46
N ASN A 736 -32.61 -3.26 -12.34
CA ASN A 736 -33.33 -2.97 -13.57
C ASN A 736 -32.60 -3.70 -14.72
N LEU A 737 -33.29 -4.56 -15.44
CA LEU A 737 -32.71 -5.36 -16.52
C LEU A 737 -32.19 -4.51 -17.68
N GLU A 738 -32.77 -3.32 -17.93
CA GLU A 738 -32.27 -2.44 -18.98
C GLU A 738 -30.88 -1.94 -18.70
N ASP A 739 -30.51 -1.78 -17.42
CA ASP A 739 -29.19 -1.33 -17.00
C ASP A 739 -28.11 -2.42 -17.11
N CYS A 740 -28.51 -3.67 -17.35
CA CYS A 740 -27.61 -4.81 -17.40
C CYS A 740 -26.95 -5.02 -18.78
N PHE A 741 -27.44 -4.33 -19.80
CA PHE A 741 -26.99 -4.50 -21.20
C PHE A 741 -26.04 -3.42 -21.73
N LEU A 742 -25.50 -2.59 -20.86
CA LEU A 742 -24.50 -1.61 -21.25
C LEU A 742 -23.18 -2.32 -21.60
N GLY A 743 -22.80 -2.27 -22.86
CA GLY A 743 -21.58 -2.87 -23.35
C GLY A 743 -20.32 -2.15 -22.83
N LEU A 744 -19.15 -2.77 -22.99
CA LEU A 744 -17.83 -2.21 -22.63
C LEU A 744 -17.53 -0.84 -23.25
N ARG A 745 -18.25 -0.46 -24.31
CA ARG A 745 -18.04 0.80 -25.04
C ARG A 745 -18.92 1.95 -24.56
N GLU A 746 -20.03 1.66 -23.89
CA GLU A 746 -20.91 2.68 -23.37
C GLU A 746 -20.54 2.96 -21.91
N ALA A 747 -19.80 4.02 -21.71
CA ALA A 747 -19.14 4.36 -20.43
C ALA A 747 -20.12 4.86 -19.34
N GLU A 748 -21.42 4.73 -19.50
CA GLU A 748 -22.41 5.17 -18.53
C GLU A 748 -22.91 3.99 -17.70
N VAL A 749 -22.34 3.79 -16.54
CA VAL A 749 -22.92 2.91 -15.53
C VAL A 749 -24.11 3.63 -14.90
N VAL A 750 -25.31 3.20 -15.22
CA VAL A 750 -26.56 3.82 -14.75
C VAL A 750 -26.77 3.64 -13.24
N ARG A 751 -26.09 2.68 -12.62
CA ARG A 751 -26.20 2.41 -11.18
C ARG A 751 -25.42 3.39 -10.32
N ASN A 752 -26.01 3.72 -9.18
CA ASN A 752 -25.35 4.57 -8.20
C ASN A 752 -24.24 3.79 -7.47
N ARG A 753 -22.99 4.12 -7.77
CA ARG A 753 -21.82 3.52 -7.11
C ARG A 753 -21.82 3.80 -5.60
N SER A 754 -22.43 4.89 -5.14
CA SER A 754 -22.50 5.22 -3.72
C SER A 754 -23.27 4.17 -2.92
N ASP A 755 -24.38 3.67 -3.44
CA ASP A 755 -25.17 2.63 -2.78
C ASP A 755 -24.40 1.31 -2.68
N PHE A 756 -23.65 0.97 -3.73
CA PHE A 756 -22.74 -0.18 -3.68
C PHE A 756 -21.67 -0.03 -2.59
N ILE A 757 -21.03 1.13 -2.53
CA ILE A 757 -20.00 1.41 -1.51
C ILE A 757 -20.61 1.43 -0.10
N LYS A 758 -21.83 1.93 0.06
CA LYS A 758 -22.57 1.91 1.32
C LYS A 758 -22.81 0.48 1.80
N ILE A 759 -23.23 -0.43 0.93
CA ILE A 759 -23.39 -1.85 1.25
C ILE A 759 -22.06 -2.46 1.72
N LEU A 760 -20.98 -2.23 0.98
CA LEU A 760 -19.66 -2.73 1.39
C LEU A 760 -19.22 -2.17 2.74
N SER A 761 -19.54 -0.92 3.04
CA SER A 761 -19.22 -0.26 4.31
C SER A 761 -20.02 -0.85 5.46
N GLU A 762 -21.31 -1.05 5.31
CA GLU A 762 -22.19 -1.69 6.31
C GLU A 762 -21.71 -3.10 6.65
N VAL A 763 -21.43 -3.93 5.64
CA VAL A 763 -20.90 -5.28 5.83
C VAL A 763 -19.55 -5.26 6.55
N TYR A 764 -18.72 -4.26 6.30
CA TYR A 764 -17.43 -4.14 6.97
C TYR A 764 -17.57 -3.70 8.43
N GLU A 765 -18.47 -2.78 8.74
CA GLU A 765 -18.72 -2.36 10.14
C GLU A 765 -19.31 -3.52 10.95
N GLU A 766 -20.26 -4.28 10.41
CA GLU A 766 -20.79 -5.48 11.05
C GLU A 766 -19.71 -6.55 11.30
N LYS A 767 -18.74 -6.68 10.40
CA LYS A 767 -17.59 -7.56 10.65
C LYS A 767 -16.76 -7.15 11.87
N LYS A 768 -16.70 -5.86 12.19
CA LYS A 768 -15.94 -5.36 13.33
C LYS A 768 -16.67 -5.56 14.65
N THR A 769 -18.01 -5.43 14.66
CA THR A 769 -18.77 -5.27 15.88
C THR A 769 -19.10 -6.58 16.60
N ILE A 770 -19.84 -7.49 15.98
CA ILE A 770 -20.38 -8.68 16.68
C ILE A 770 -20.32 -9.96 15.85
N GLN A 771 -20.54 -9.88 14.54
CA GLN A 771 -20.63 -11.05 13.66
C GLN A 771 -19.44 -11.10 12.70
N LYS A 772 -18.74 -12.24 12.67
CA LYS A 772 -17.65 -12.47 11.70
C LYS A 772 -18.25 -12.78 10.34
N VAL A 773 -18.51 -11.78 9.52
CA VAL A 773 -18.90 -11.98 8.13
C VAL A 773 -17.72 -12.58 7.35
N ASN A 774 -17.97 -13.72 6.71
CA ASN A 774 -17.00 -14.45 5.90
C ASN A 774 -17.29 -14.36 4.40
N PHE A 775 -18.57 -14.27 4.04
CA PHE A 775 -19.05 -14.22 2.66
C PHE A 775 -20.03 -13.07 2.48
N LEU A 776 -20.02 -12.48 1.28
CA LEU A 776 -21.02 -11.52 0.80
C LEU A 776 -21.49 -11.96 -0.58
N VAL A 777 -22.79 -12.04 -0.77
CA VAL A 777 -23.41 -12.53 -2.00
C VAL A 777 -24.30 -11.45 -2.59
N PHE A 778 -24.12 -11.17 -3.88
CA PHE A 778 -24.95 -10.25 -4.66
C PHE A 778 -25.74 -11.00 -5.73
N PRO A 779 -26.83 -10.41 -6.26
CA PRO A 779 -27.62 -11.03 -7.33
C PRO A 779 -26.85 -11.22 -8.65
N GLU A 780 -27.49 -11.90 -9.62
CA GLU A 780 -27.05 -11.97 -11.01
C GLU A 780 -27.04 -10.55 -11.64
N PHE A 781 -26.15 -10.27 -12.56
CA PHE A 781 -25.96 -8.98 -13.24
C PHE A 781 -25.64 -7.78 -12.33
N TYR A 782 -25.38 -7.99 -11.07
CA TYR A 782 -25.25 -6.87 -10.13
C TYR A 782 -23.99 -6.04 -10.36
N LEU A 783 -22.83 -6.70 -10.56
CA LEU A 783 -21.53 -6.04 -10.55
C LEU A 783 -21.14 -5.50 -11.93
N PRO A 784 -21.10 -4.18 -12.14
CA PRO A 784 -20.49 -3.60 -13.31
C PRO A 784 -19.00 -3.95 -13.38
N PHE A 785 -18.49 -4.12 -14.59
CA PHE A 785 -17.08 -4.48 -14.80
C PHE A 785 -16.11 -3.44 -14.19
N GLU A 786 -16.46 -2.17 -14.25
CA GLU A 786 -15.68 -1.05 -13.74
C GLU A 786 -15.50 -1.09 -12.21
N TRP A 787 -16.42 -1.73 -11.48
CA TRP A 787 -16.37 -1.85 -10.01
C TRP A 787 -15.62 -3.08 -9.52
N ILE A 788 -15.15 -3.94 -10.40
CA ILE A 788 -14.35 -5.13 -10.03
C ILE A 788 -13.16 -4.75 -9.16
N THR A 789 -12.48 -3.63 -9.49
CA THR A 789 -11.35 -3.15 -8.70
C THR A 789 -11.75 -2.79 -7.26
N ASP A 790 -12.95 -2.25 -7.04
CA ASP A 790 -13.44 -1.93 -5.70
C ASP A 790 -13.69 -3.20 -4.89
N VAL A 791 -14.31 -4.21 -5.50
CA VAL A 791 -14.51 -5.52 -4.88
C VAL A 791 -13.17 -6.17 -4.53
N LEU A 792 -12.21 -6.17 -5.43
CA LEU A 792 -10.88 -6.73 -5.19
C LEU A 792 -10.16 -6.02 -4.03
N ASN A 793 -10.24 -4.70 -3.98
CA ASN A 793 -9.70 -3.91 -2.86
C ASN A 793 -10.40 -4.21 -1.54
N PHE A 794 -11.72 -4.34 -1.55
CA PHE A 794 -12.51 -4.73 -0.38
C PHE A 794 -12.10 -6.12 0.13
N VAL A 795 -12.08 -7.13 -0.74
CA VAL A 795 -11.66 -8.50 -0.44
C VAL A 795 -10.23 -8.58 0.09
N LYS A 796 -9.30 -7.88 -0.57
CA LYS A 796 -7.88 -7.80 -0.15
C LYS A 796 -7.72 -7.29 1.28
N LYS A 797 -8.51 -6.32 1.67
CA LYS A 797 -8.41 -5.67 2.98
C LYS A 797 -9.20 -6.40 4.06
N THR A 798 -10.41 -6.87 3.73
CA THR A 798 -11.32 -7.47 4.70
C THR A 798 -11.15 -8.98 4.85
N GLY A 799 -10.76 -9.68 3.77
CA GLY A 799 -10.77 -11.14 3.69
C GLY A 799 -12.18 -11.74 3.63
N ILE A 800 -13.21 -10.91 3.34
CA ILE A 800 -14.57 -11.39 3.04
C ILE A 800 -14.56 -11.88 1.60
N VAL A 801 -15.06 -13.08 1.34
CA VAL A 801 -15.24 -13.61 -0.01
C VAL A 801 -16.50 -12.98 -0.60
N VAL A 802 -16.42 -12.47 -1.81
CA VAL A 802 -17.57 -11.92 -2.53
C VAL A 802 -17.95 -12.87 -3.67
N VAL A 803 -19.24 -13.20 -3.78
CA VAL A 803 -19.83 -13.98 -4.88
C VAL A 803 -20.91 -13.13 -5.54
N THR A 804 -20.84 -12.95 -6.85
CA THR A 804 -21.76 -12.05 -7.56
C THR A 804 -21.90 -12.44 -9.04
N GLY A 805 -23.07 -12.20 -9.63
CA GLY A 805 -23.15 -12.09 -11.08
C GLY A 805 -22.48 -10.79 -11.55
N ILE A 806 -21.78 -10.88 -12.67
CA ILE A 806 -21.18 -9.72 -13.33
C ILE A 806 -22.14 -9.29 -14.44
N GLN A 807 -22.26 -7.98 -14.64
CA GLN A 807 -23.02 -7.38 -15.72
C GLN A 807 -22.57 -7.96 -17.08
N TYR A 808 -23.44 -8.03 -18.06
CA TYR A 808 -23.06 -8.51 -19.39
C TYR A 808 -21.83 -7.79 -19.93
N ILE A 809 -20.85 -8.58 -20.36
CA ILE A 809 -19.70 -8.06 -21.08
C ILE A 809 -19.95 -8.37 -22.55
N CYS A 810 -20.30 -7.34 -23.31
CA CYS A 810 -20.62 -7.50 -24.74
C CYS A 810 -19.43 -7.13 -25.61
N ARG A 811 -19.12 -7.98 -26.59
CA ARG A 811 -18.15 -7.70 -27.64
C ARG A 811 -18.72 -8.17 -28.99
N ASP A 812 -18.83 -7.28 -29.94
CA ASP A 812 -19.49 -7.53 -31.22
C ASP A 812 -20.92 -8.06 -30.95
N GLU A 813 -21.23 -9.24 -31.47
CA GLU A 813 -22.51 -9.93 -31.23
C GLU A 813 -22.50 -10.81 -29.97
N ASP A 814 -21.34 -11.08 -29.39
CA ASP A 814 -21.19 -11.98 -28.24
C ASP A 814 -21.50 -11.27 -26.92
N ALA A 815 -22.39 -11.85 -26.11
CA ALA A 815 -22.72 -11.39 -24.75
C ALA A 815 -22.30 -12.43 -23.72
N HIS A 816 -21.35 -12.08 -22.85
CA HIS A 816 -20.82 -12.91 -21.79
C HIS A 816 -21.60 -12.70 -20.50
N ASN A 817 -22.34 -13.70 -20.03
CA ASN A 817 -22.95 -13.72 -18.70
C ASN A 817 -22.06 -14.52 -17.76
N THR A 818 -21.51 -13.88 -16.75
CA THR A 818 -20.48 -14.48 -15.92
C THR A 818 -20.76 -14.39 -14.43
N ILE A 819 -20.30 -15.40 -13.69
CA ILE A 819 -20.26 -15.37 -12.23
C ILE A 819 -18.84 -15.13 -11.74
N GLY A 820 -18.68 -14.19 -10.81
CA GLY A 820 -17.41 -13.84 -10.18
C GLY A 820 -17.33 -14.31 -8.73
N VAL A 821 -16.20 -14.94 -8.38
CA VAL A 821 -15.82 -15.26 -7.01
C VAL A 821 -14.53 -14.55 -6.68
N PHE A 822 -14.56 -13.69 -5.68
CA PHE A 822 -13.45 -12.85 -5.27
C PHE A 822 -12.95 -13.30 -3.90
N ALA A 823 -11.70 -13.73 -3.80
CA ALA A 823 -11.14 -14.28 -2.57
C ALA A 823 -9.77 -13.71 -2.24
N GLN A 824 -9.49 -13.56 -0.94
CA GLN A 824 -8.18 -13.14 -0.48
C GLN A 824 -7.18 -14.28 -0.58
N VAL A 825 -6.01 -14.01 -1.14
CA VAL A 825 -4.87 -14.94 -1.18
C VAL A 825 -3.65 -14.30 -0.54
N ARG A 826 -2.73 -15.13 -0.08
CA ARG A 826 -1.45 -14.69 0.44
C ARG A 826 -0.32 -15.13 -0.49
N ALA A 827 0.56 -14.20 -0.83
CA ALA A 827 1.83 -14.46 -1.48
C ALA A 827 2.94 -14.06 -0.50
N GLY A 828 3.46 -15.03 0.24
CA GLY A 828 4.37 -14.80 1.36
C GLY A 828 3.70 -13.94 2.45
N LYS A 829 4.29 -12.79 2.77
CA LYS A 829 3.74 -11.83 3.75
C LYS A 829 2.67 -10.88 3.18
N TYR A 830 2.50 -10.87 1.86
CA TYR A 830 1.59 -9.94 1.20
C TYR A 830 0.18 -10.54 1.09
N LYS A 831 -0.83 -9.71 1.37
CA LYS A 831 -2.24 -10.02 1.11
C LYS A 831 -2.58 -9.48 -0.28
N ASN A 832 -3.18 -10.31 -1.10
CA ASN A 832 -3.71 -9.98 -2.42
C ASN A 832 -5.15 -10.49 -2.52
N ALA A 833 -5.86 -10.05 -3.53
CA ALA A 833 -7.15 -10.62 -3.89
C ALA A 833 -7.06 -11.20 -5.30
N ILE A 834 -7.78 -12.27 -5.53
CA ILE A 834 -7.91 -12.88 -6.84
C ILE A 834 -9.37 -13.00 -7.22
N MET A 835 -9.60 -13.02 -8.51
CA MET A 835 -10.91 -13.13 -9.12
C MET A 835 -10.97 -14.43 -9.92
N PHE A 836 -11.98 -15.24 -9.64
CA PHE A 836 -12.33 -16.39 -10.46
C PHE A 836 -13.62 -16.05 -11.19
N ILE A 837 -13.58 -16.09 -12.51
CA ILE A 837 -14.73 -15.83 -13.35
C ILE A 837 -15.01 -17.08 -14.15
N ARG A 838 -16.29 -17.39 -14.29
CA ARG A 838 -16.81 -18.49 -15.07
C ARG A 838 -18.01 -18.01 -15.90
N GLU A 839 -18.07 -18.43 -17.14
CA GLU A 839 -19.23 -18.26 -18.00
C GLU A 839 -20.44 -19.01 -17.44
N LYS A 840 -21.62 -18.49 -17.71
CA LYS A 840 -22.88 -19.18 -17.48
C LYS A 840 -23.00 -20.40 -18.40
N ASN A 841 -23.28 -21.56 -17.84
CA ASN A 841 -23.38 -22.79 -18.63
C ASN A 841 -24.73 -22.94 -19.33
N ASN A 842 -25.83 -22.55 -18.66
CA ASN A 842 -27.19 -22.71 -19.15
C ASN A 842 -27.94 -21.38 -19.10
N TYR A 843 -28.33 -20.88 -20.26
CA TYR A 843 -29.14 -19.67 -20.40
C TYR A 843 -30.63 -19.99 -20.40
N ALA A 844 -31.45 -19.18 -19.71
CA ALA A 844 -32.87 -19.30 -19.74
C ALA A 844 -33.46 -18.99 -21.15
N PRO A 845 -34.53 -19.64 -21.60
CA PRO A 845 -35.12 -19.36 -22.91
C PRO A 845 -35.49 -17.87 -23.10
N LEU A 846 -36.06 -17.24 -22.11
CA LEU A 846 -36.40 -15.81 -22.15
C LEU A 846 -35.14 -14.93 -22.25
N GLU A 847 -34.07 -15.30 -21.58
CA GLU A 847 -32.77 -14.60 -21.63
C GLU A 847 -32.19 -14.63 -23.06
N LYS A 848 -32.25 -15.79 -23.73
CA LYS A 848 -31.82 -15.97 -25.13
C LYS A 848 -32.64 -15.06 -26.08
N GLU A 849 -33.97 -15.00 -25.87
CA GLU A 849 -34.86 -14.13 -26.68
C GLU A 849 -34.51 -12.65 -26.50
N ILE A 850 -34.30 -12.21 -25.25
CA ILE A 850 -33.96 -10.80 -24.96
C ILE A 850 -32.60 -10.43 -25.58
N LEU A 851 -31.60 -11.30 -25.47
CA LEU A 851 -30.30 -11.07 -26.10
C LEU A 851 -30.42 -10.96 -27.63
N ALA A 852 -31.12 -11.89 -28.26
CA ALA A 852 -31.36 -11.89 -29.69
C ALA A 852 -32.12 -10.60 -30.17
N LEU A 853 -33.10 -10.14 -29.42
CA LEU A 853 -33.83 -8.88 -29.72
C LEU A 853 -32.89 -7.66 -29.64
N LYS A 854 -31.86 -7.71 -28.82
CA LYS A 854 -30.82 -6.65 -28.70
C LYS A 854 -29.64 -6.82 -29.66
N GLY A 855 -29.65 -7.82 -30.53
CA GLY A 855 -28.60 -8.08 -31.51
C GLY A 855 -27.40 -8.83 -30.94
N HIS A 856 -27.60 -9.51 -29.80
CA HIS A 856 -26.53 -10.26 -29.16
C HIS A 856 -26.81 -11.77 -29.13
N CYS A 857 -25.73 -12.55 -29.10
CA CYS A 857 -25.77 -14.01 -28.95
C CYS A 857 -25.22 -14.42 -27.60
N CYS A 858 -25.81 -15.42 -26.98
CA CYS A 858 -25.23 -16.05 -25.78
C CYS A 858 -24.06 -16.95 -26.14
N ILE A 859 -23.10 -17.12 -25.22
CA ILE A 859 -21.96 -18.00 -25.40
C ILE A 859 -22.36 -19.41 -25.01
N ASP A 860 -22.54 -20.30 -26.00
CA ASP A 860 -22.82 -21.71 -25.74
C ASP A 860 -21.54 -22.47 -25.38
N GLN A 861 -21.50 -22.99 -24.15
CA GLN A 861 -20.39 -23.80 -23.67
C GLN A 861 -20.54 -25.27 -24.16
N LYS A 862 -19.58 -25.74 -24.96
CA LYS A 862 -19.59 -27.16 -25.44
C LYS A 862 -19.46 -28.14 -24.27
N THR A 863 -18.66 -27.83 -23.28
CA THR A 863 -18.49 -28.59 -22.05
C THR A 863 -18.78 -27.67 -20.87
N PRO A 864 -19.90 -27.85 -20.15
CA PRO A 864 -20.22 -27.06 -18.97
C PRO A 864 -19.12 -27.15 -17.91
N VAL A 865 -18.74 -26.00 -17.37
CA VAL A 865 -17.68 -25.89 -16.37
C VAL A 865 -18.28 -25.47 -15.04
N TYR A 866 -18.06 -26.28 -14.00
CA TYR A 866 -18.48 -25.99 -12.64
C TYR A 866 -17.28 -25.90 -11.71
N SER A 867 -17.33 -25.05 -10.68
CA SER A 867 -16.20 -24.78 -9.81
C SER A 867 -16.51 -25.16 -8.36
N ILE A 868 -15.56 -25.81 -7.72
CA ILE A 868 -15.54 -26.07 -6.29
C ILE A 868 -14.35 -25.32 -5.69
N TYR A 869 -14.63 -24.45 -4.74
CA TYR A 869 -13.66 -23.63 -4.04
C TYR A 869 -13.45 -24.15 -2.63
N ASN A 870 -12.20 -24.36 -2.26
CA ASN A 870 -11.81 -24.70 -0.90
C ASN A 870 -11.05 -23.51 -0.31
N TYR A 871 -11.70 -22.75 0.55
CA TYR A 871 -11.18 -21.53 1.12
C TYR A 871 -11.19 -21.57 2.65
N ASN A 872 -10.02 -21.52 3.26
CA ASN A 872 -9.86 -21.47 4.73
C ASN A 872 -10.56 -22.60 5.49
N GLY A 873 -10.70 -23.76 4.86
CA GLY A 873 -11.36 -24.93 5.42
C GLY A 873 -12.86 -25.03 5.10
N ILE A 874 -13.42 -24.11 4.32
CA ILE A 874 -14.80 -24.14 3.85
C ILE A 874 -14.80 -24.57 2.37
N SER A 875 -15.62 -25.53 2.00
CA SER A 875 -15.82 -25.98 0.62
C SER A 875 -17.12 -25.40 0.08
N PHE A 876 -17.07 -24.71 -1.06
CA PHE A 876 -18.29 -24.16 -1.64
C PHE A 876 -18.31 -24.23 -3.17
N GLY A 877 -19.51 -24.25 -3.73
CA GLY A 877 -19.76 -24.21 -5.15
C GLY A 877 -20.67 -23.05 -5.54
N THR A 878 -20.83 -22.80 -6.84
CA THR A 878 -21.64 -21.72 -7.37
C THR A 878 -22.53 -22.18 -8.52
N PHE A 879 -23.77 -21.67 -8.54
CA PHE A 879 -24.65 -21.70 -9.68
C PHE A 879 -25.05 -20.26 -10.05
N LEU A 880 -25.36 -20.04 -11.32
CA LEU A 880 -25.86 -18.76 -11.80
C LEU A 880 -27.27 -18.95 -12.35
N CYS A 881 -28.25 -18.51 -11.57
CA CYS A 881 -29.68 -18.50 -11.89
C CYS A 881 -30.19 -19.82 -12.53
N TYR A 882 -30.49 -19.83 -13.82
CA TYR A 882 -31.11 -20.95 -14.53
C TYR A 882 -30.30 -22.25 -14.51
N GLU A 883 -29.00 -22.20 -14.21
CA GLU A 883 -28.16 -23.40 -14.03
C GLU A 883 -28.70 -24.36 -12.96
N PHE A 884 -29.51 -23.89 -12.01
CA PHE A 884 -30.13 -24.73 -11.01
C PHE A 884 -31.11 -25.78 -11.59
N THR A 885 -31.59 -25.56 -12.79
CA THR A 885 -32.55 -26.50 -13.42
C THR A 885 -31.87 -27.79 -13.86
N ASP A 886 -30.53 -27.77 -14.03
CA ASP A 886 -29.76 -28.95 -14.42
C ASP A 886 -29.55 -29.90 -13.22
N ILE A 887 -30.23 -31.06 -13.26
CA ILE A 887 -30.15 -32.06 -12.19
C ILE A 887 -28.77 -32.71 -12.12
N VAL A 888 -28.13 -32.92 -13.28
CA VAL A 888 -26.80 -33.55 -13.35
C VAL A 888 -25.79 -32.62 -12.70
N ALA A 889 -25.82 -31.32 -13.06
CA ALA A 889 -24.95 -30.34 -12.47
C ALA A 889 -25.11 -30.25 -10.96
N ARG A 890 -26.36 -30.29 -10.44
CA ARG A 890 -26.59 -30.29 -9.00
C ARG A 890 -25.96 -31.51 -8.32
N SER A 891 -26.06 -32.69 -8.94
CA SER A 891 -25.51 -33.94 -8.41
C SER A 891 -23.98 -33.91 -8.26
N LEU A 892 -23.27 -33.10 -9.06
CA LEU A 892 -21.81 -32.95 -9.01
C LEU A 892 -21.31 -32.35 -7.67
N TYR A 893 -22.17 -31.65 -6.97
CA TYR A 893 -21.83 -31.03 -5.68
C TYR A 893 -22.17 -31.85 -4.45
N LYS A 894 -22.82 -33.01 -4.65
CA LYS A 894 -23.21 -33.88 -3.53
C LYS A 894 -21.99 -34.32 -2.74
N ASP A 895 -22.05 -34.04 -1.42
CA ASP A 895 -20.96 -34.36 -0.47
C ASP A 895 -19.62 -33.65 -0.71
N GLU A 896 -19.54 -32.77 -1.74
CA GLU A 896 -18.32 -32.09 -2.14
C GLU A 896 -18.22 -30.69 -1.54
N VAL A 897 -19.36 -30.05 -1.31
CA VAL A 897 -19.41 -28.66 -0.84
C VAL A 897 -20.23 -28.53 0.44
N ASP A 898 -19.85 -27.56 1.28
CA ASP A 898 -20.60 -27.20 2.47
C ASP A 898 -21.68 -26.17 2.16
N ILE A 899 -21.41 -25.32 1.17
CA ILE A 899 -22.27 -24.20 0.79
C ILE A 899 -22.37 -24.14 -0.73
N ILE A 900 -23.56 -23.83 -1.23
CA ILE A 900 -23.80 -23.48 -2.63
C ILE A 900 -24.29 -22.03 -2.66
N PHE A 901 -23.61 -21.17 -3.42
CA PHE A 901 -24.01 -19.79 -3.64
C PHE A 901 -24.70 -19.64 -4.99
N ALA A 902 -25.83 -18.92 -4.98
CA ALA A 902 -26.70 -18.71 -6.14
C ALA A 902 -27.06 -17.23 -6.32
N PRO A 903 -26.28 -16.46 -7.06
CA PRO A 903 -26.74 -15.22 -7.65
C PRO A 903 -27.87 -15.45 -8.66
N GLU A 904 -28.98 -14.73 -8.51
CA GLU A 904 -30.17 -14.92 -9.34
C GLU A 904 -30.82 -13.58 -9.76
N ASP A 905 -31.49 -13.60 -10.89
CA ASP A 905 -32.47 -12.61 -11.32
C ASP A 905 -33.74 -13.36 -11.84
N ASN A 906 -34.51 -13.88 -10.91
CA ASN A 906 -35.52 -14.90 -11.20
C ASN A 906 -36.90 -14.51 -10.70
N LYS A 907 -37.88 -14.52 -11.62
CA LYS A 907 -39.30 -14.24 -11.36
C LYS A 907 -40.03 -15.45 -10.78
N ASP A 908 -39.64 -16.69 -11.15
CA ASP A 908 -40.30 -17.92 -10.71
C ASP A 908 -39.74 -18.39 -9.37
N THR A 909 -39.99 -17.57 -8.36
CA THR A 909 -39.51 -17.81 -7.00
C THR A 909 -40.07 -19.11 -6.40
N ASN A 910 -41.26 -19.53 -6.77
CA ASN A 910 -41.88 -20.78 -6.26
C ASN A 910 -41.15 -22.02 -6.76
N TYR A 911 -40.87 -22.08 -8.07
CA TYR A 911 -40.13 -23.20 -8.65
C TYR A 911 -38.73 -23.33 -8.09
N PHE A 912 -38.01 -22.23 -8.01
CA PHE A 912 -36.62 -22.22 -7.47
C PHE A 912 -36.58 -22.47 -5.96
N SER A 913 -37.60 -22.05 -5.21
CA SER A 913 -37.77 -22.38 -3.80
C SER A 913 -37.84 -23.90 -3.60
N ASN A 914 -38.65 -24.62 -4.44
CA ASN A 914 -38.74 -26.08 -4.39
C ASN A 914 -37.38 -26.75 -4.72
N ILE A 915 -36.66 -26.23 -5.70
CA ILE A 915 -35.30 -26.73 -6.05
C ILE A 915 -34.35 -26.56 -4.87
N ILE A 916 -34.33 -25.40 -4.23
CA ILE A 916 -33.42 -25.10 -3.09
C ILE A 916 -33.77 -26.02 -1.91
N ASP A 917 -35.05 -26.19 -1.57
CA ASP A 917 -35.48 -27.09 -0.49
C ASP A 917 -35.07 -28.54 -0.78
N THR A 918 -35.14 -28.97 -2.04
CA THR A 918 -34.69 -30.28 -2.47
C THR A 918 -33.17 -30.40 -2.36
N MET A 919 -32.44 -29.39 -2.85
CA MET A 919 -30.96 -29.37 -2.80
C MET A 919 -30.43 -29.42 -1.38
N THR A 920 -30.97 -28.62 -0.44
CA THR A 920 -30.54 -28.67 0.94
C THR A 920 -30.68 -30.05 1.55
N ARG A 921 -31.72 -30.74 1.20
CA ARG A 921 -32.06 -32.06 1.69
C ARG A 921 -31.26 -33.19 1.02
N ASP A 922 -31.22 -33.19 -0.34
CA ASP A 922 -30.63 -34.29 -1.11
C ASP A 922 -29.13 -34.24 -1.17
N LEU A 923 -28.54 -33.02 -1.15
CA LEU A 923 -27.11 -32.79 -1.15
C LEU A 923 -26.50 -32.58 0.23
N HIS A 924 -27.36 -32.47 1.27
CA HIS A 924 -26.94 -32.15 2.65
C HIS A 924 -26.00 -30.94 2.70
N THR A 925 -26.41 -29.80 2.15
CA THR A 925 -25.59 -28.58 2.02
C THR A 925 -26.41 -27.35 2.38
N PHE A 926 -25.73 -26.27 2.79
CA PHE A 926 -26.37 -24.94 2.83
C PHE A 926 -26.48 -24.37 1.43
N VAL A 927 -27.60 -23.73 1.13
CA VAL A 927 -27.82 -23.00 -0.11
C VAL A 927 -28.10 -21.53 0.23
N VAL A 928 -27.37 -20.65 -0.43
CA VAL A 928 -27.44 -19.19 -0.23
C VAL A 928 -27.85 -18.57 -1.56
N GLN A 929 -29.04 -18.04 -1.61
CA GLN A 929 -29.64 -17.40 -2.77
C GLN A 929 -29.67 -15.89 -2.56
N SER A 930 -29.20 -15.11 -3.54
CA SER A 930 -29.36 -13.68 -3.64
C SER A 930 -30.07 -13.36 -4.94
N ASN A 931 -31.34 -12.94 -4.83
CA ASN A 931 -32.21 -12.65 -5.95
C ASN A 931 -32.49 -11.14 -6.06
N ASN A 932 -32.93 -10.69 -7.23
CA ASN A 932 -33.44 -9.33 -7.42
C ASN A 932 -34.58 -9.05 -6.43
N SER A 933 -34.48 -7.96 -5.69
CA SER A 933 -35.42 -7.63 -4.62
C SER A 933 -36.85 -7.41 -5.13
N VAL A 934 -37.05 -7.05 -6.41
CA VAL A 934 -38.35 -6.91 -7.04
C VAL A 934 -39.13 -8.23 -7.05
N TYR A 935 -38.43 -9.35 -7.24
CA TYR A 935 -39.01 -10.68 -7.23
C TYR A 935 -38.95 -11.31 -5.84
N GLY A 936 -37.95 -10.94 -5.04
CA GLY A 936 -37.77 -11.41 -3.68
C GLY A 936 -37.17 -12.82 -3.59
N ASP A 937 -37.37 -13.41 -2.41
CA ASP A 937 -36.91 -14.76 -2.04
C ASP A 937 -35.40 -14.96 -1.89
N SER A 938 -34.66 -13.86 -1.63
CA SER A 938 -33.26 -13.99 -1.18
C SER A 938 -33.22 -14.72 0.15
N ARG A 939 -32.36 -15.79 0.30
CA ARG A 939 -32.38 -16.64 1.49
C ARG A 939 -31.07 -17.34 1.80
N ILE A 940 -30.99 -17.82 3.05
CA ILE A 940 -30.03 -18.83 3.50
C ILE A 940 -30.83 -20.03 3.97
N SER A 941 -30.68 -21.16 3.28
CA SER A 941 -31.37 -22.39 3.59
C SER A 941 -30.38 -23.49 3.97
N GLY A 942 -30.81 -24.39 4.87
CA GLY A 942 -29.98 -25.47 5.36
C GLY A 942 -30.76 -26.79 5.50
N PRO A 943 -30.07 -27.90 5.68
CA PRO A 943 -30.67 -29.25 5.80
C PRO A 943 -31.29 -29.46 7.19
N TYR A 944 -32.13 -28.54 7.63
CA TYR A 944 -32.86 -28.65 8.91
C TYR A 944 -34.28 -29.22 8.70
N GLY A 945 -35.01 -29.51 9.77
CA GLY A 945 -36.38 -30.05 9.73
C GLY A 945 -37.36 -29.08 9.05
N LYS A 946 -38.49 -29.59 8.53
CA LYS A 946 -39.44 -28.93 7.62
C LYS A 946 -39.84 -27.47 7.90
N ASN A 947 -39.77 -27.00 9.15
CA ASN A 947 -40.16 -25.65 9.53
C ASN A 947 -38.96 -24.75 9.87
N LEU A 948 -37.74 -25.24 9.71
CA LEU A 948 -36.51 -24.57 10.12
C LEU A 948 -35.50 -24.49 8.95
N ASN A 949 -35.89 -24.84 7.74
CA ASN A 949 -35.00 -24.89 6.56
C ASN A 949 -34.39 -23.51 6.25
N ASN A 950 -35.23 -22.46 6.34
CA ASN A 950 -34.78 -21.10 6.05
C ASN A 950 -34.29 -20.44 7.33
N ILE A 951 -32.96 -20.20 7.40
CA ILE A 951 -32.35 -19.44 8.47
C ILE A 951 -32.69 -17.96 8.26
N ILE A 952 -32.64 -17.52 7.01
CA ILE A 952 -33.07 -16.21 6.55
C ILE A 952 -33.89 -16.39 5.29
N GLN A 953 -34.96 -15.59 5.16
CA GLN A 953 -35.74 -15.46 3.92
C GLN A 953 -36.28 -14.03 3.83
N ILE A 954 -36.00 -13.37 2.71
CA ILE A 954 -36.48 -12.02 2.43
C ILE A 954 -37.50 -12.11 1.28
N LYS A 955 -38.69 -11.65 1.54
CA LYS A 955 -39.80 -11.76 0.53
C LYS A 955 -39.74 -10.73 -0.59
N GLY A 956 -38.80 -9.83 -0.57
CA GLY A 956 -38.66 -8.77 -1.55
C GLY A 956 -39.01 -7.40 -0.98
N GLY A 957 -38.95 -6.41 -1.82
CA GLY A 957 -39.18 -5.00 -1.48
C GLY A 957 -38.47 -4.05 -2.44
N GLU A 958 -38.80 -2.77 -2.37
CA GLU A 958 -38.18 -1.76 -3.21
C GLU A 958 -36.89 -1.19 -2.64
N ASN A 959 -36.65 -1.43 -1.35
CA ASN A 959 -35.47 -0.92 -0.66
C ASN A 959 -34.35 -1.95 -0.70
N ASP A 960 -33.17 -1.50 -1.03
CA ASP A 960 -31.94 -2.28 -0.93
C ASP A 960 -31.64 -2.61 0.54
N SER A 961 -31.27 -3.86 0.79
CA SER A 961 -30.95 -4.33 2.14
C SER A 961 -29.89 -5.42 2.11
N VAL A 962 -29.15 -5.52 3.19
CA VAL A 962 -28.20 -6.62 3.43
C VAL A 962 -28.55 -7.27 4.76
N ILE A 963 -28.76 -8.58 4.74
CA ILE A 963 -29.04 -9.34 5.95
C ILE A 963 -27.93 -10.36 6.17
N ILE A 964 -27.53 -10.50 7.43
CA ILE A 964 -26.43 -11.38 7.83
C ILE A 964 -27.00 -12.55 8.62
N GLY A 965 -26.68 -13.78 8.18
CA GLY A 965 -26.99 -15.01 8.89
C GLY A 965 -25.74 -15.81 9.26
N GLU A 966 -25.82 -16.55 10.35
CA GLU A 966 -24.78 -17.48 10.76
C GLU A 966 -25.20 -18.93 10.44
N ILE A 967 -24.23 -19.73 9.95
CA ILE A 967 -24.39 -21.17 9.70
C ILE A 967 -23.32 -21.95 10.44
N ASP A 968 -23.65 -23.21 10.78
CA ASP A 968 -22.76 -24.16 11.46
C ASP A 968 -22.29 -25.27 10.48
N ILE A 969 -21.13 -25.05 9.88
CA ILE A 969 -20.54 -26.05 8.95
C ILE A 969 -20.00 -27.26 9.69
N LYS A 970 -19.53 -27.08 10.93
CA LYS A 970 -19.04 -28.20 11.71
C LYS A 970 -20.17 -29.17 12.04
N GLY A 971 -21.30 -28.65 12.52
CA GLY A 971 -22.50 -29.45 12.79
C GLY A 971 -23.02 -30.14 11.52
N LEU A 972 -23.00 -29.44 10.37
CA LEU A 972 -23.35 -30.04 9.08
C LEU A 972 -22.45 -31.25 8.74
N ARG A 973 -21.15 -31.12 8.89
CA ARG A 973 -20.20 -32.21 8.60
C ARG A 973 -20.33 -33.37 9.55
N GLU A 974 -20.60 -33.11 10.83
CA GLU A 974 -20.86 -34.14 11.83
C GLU A 974 -22.15 -34.91 11.51
N SER A 975 -23.24 -34.23 11.10
CA SER A 975 -24.49 -34.87 10.69
C SER A 975 -24.33 -35.78 9.48
N ARG A 976 -23.58 -35.36 8.46
CA ARG A 976 -23.24 -36.17 7.30
C ARG A 976 -22.51 -37.47 7.67
N VAL A 977 -21.60 -37.43 8.63
CA VAL A 977 -20.89 -38.62 9.11
C VAL A 977 -21.83 -39.57 9.84
N ILE A 978 -22.76 -39.03 10.65
CA ILE A 978 -23.77 -39.84 11.37
C ILE A 978 -24.71 -40.53 10.38
N GLU A 979 -25.19 -39.83 9.36
CA GLU A 979 -26.07 -40.38 8.35
C GLU A 979 -25.38 -41.46 7.52
N ARG A 980 -24.17 -41.25 7.08
CA ARG A 980 -23.38 -42.28 6.39
C ARG A 980 -23.18 -43.54 7.22
N ASN A 981 -22.89 -43.37 8.50
CA ASN A 981 -22.77 -44.51 9.41
C ASN A 981 -24.08 -45.28 9.61
N LYS A 982 -25.23 -44.56 9.60
CA LYS A 982 -26.53 -45.17 9.62
C LYS A 982 -26.85 -45.92 8.32
N GLU A 983 -26.57 -45.33 7.17
CA GLU A 983 -26.70 -45.97 5.87
C GLU A 983 -25.79 -47.18 5.73
N GLU A 984 -24.54 -47.12 6.19
CA GLU A 984 -23.60 -48.24 6.19
C GLU A 984 -24.11 -49.38 7.07
N LYS A 985 -24.60 -49.09 8.26
CA LYS A 985 -25.21 -50.12 9.12
C LYS A 985 -26.46 -50.72 8.51
N THR A 986 -27.30 -49.95 7.86
CA THR A 986 -28.49 -50.41 7.18
C THR A 986 -28.10 -51.30 5.99
N LEU A 987 -27.13 -50.85 5.19
CA LEU A 987 -26.59 -51.64 4.08
C LEU A 987 -25.91 -52.93 4.54
N GLU A 988 -25.20 -52.94 5.68
CA GLU A 988 -24.62 -54.14 6.28
C GLU A 988 -25.70 -55.12 6.75
N LYS A 989 -26.81 -54.58 7.27
CA LYS A 989 -27.96 -55.36 7.62
C LYS A 989 -28.61 -56.02 6.38
N TYR A 990 -28.81 -55.23 5.32
CA TYR A 990 -29.29 -55.75 4.06
C TYR A 990 -28.27 -56.71 3.41
N ARG A 991 -26.97 -56.51 3.55
CA ARG A 991 -25.92 -57.44 3.13
C ARG A 991 -26.06 -58.80 3.80
N TYR A 992 -26.31 -58.77 5.08
CA TYR A 992 -26.47 -59.99 5.86
C TYR A 992 -27.76 -60.72 5.45
N GLU A 993 -28.83 -60.05 5.23
CA GLU A 993 -30.11 -60.60 4.76
C GLU A 993 -30.02 -61.16 3.31
N PHE A 994 -29.38 -60.43 2.38
CA PHE A 994 -29.18 -60.88 1.01
C PHE A 994 -28.09 -61.97 0.84
N SER A 995 -27.09 -62.02 1.68
CA SER A 995 -26.03 -63.03 1.63
C SER A 995 -26.58 -64.45 1.94
N GLN A 996 -27.75 -64.50 2.57
CA GLN A 996 -28.42 -65.77 2.84
C GLN A 996 -29.36 -66.19 1.69
N THR A 997 -29.79 -65.30 0.82
CA THR A 997 -30.78 -65.55 -0.20
C THR A 997 -30.28 -65.65 -1.63
N ASP A 998 -29.17 -64.98 -2.02
CA ASP A 998 -28.72 -65.05 -3.42
C ASP A 998 -27.27 -64.62 -3.63
N LYS A 999 -26.41 -65.58 -4.01
CA LYS A 999 -25.00 -65.35 -4.32
C LYS A 999 -24.69 -64.79 -5.73
N LYS A 1000 -25.71 -64.36 -6.49
CA LYS A 1000 -25.55 -64.05 -7.94
C LYS A 1000 -26.12 -62.67 -8.35
N ASN A 1001 -26.29 -61.72 -7.52
CA ASN A 1001 -26.91 -60.47 -7.94
C ASN A 1001 -25.87 -59.38 -8.32
N GLU A 1002 -25.79 -59.04 -9.63
CA GLU A 1002 -24.83 -58.05 -10.17
C GLU A 1002 -25.06 -56.59 -9.65
N LEU A 1003 -26.25 -56.27 -9.19
CA LEU A 1003 -26.55 -54.97 -8.56
C LEU A 1003 -25.67 -54.68 -7.33
N TRP A 1004 -25.27 -55.71 -6.61
CA TRP A 1004 -24.35 -55.62 -5.51
C TRP A 1004 -22.96 -55.12 -5.92
N LYS A 1005 -22.43 -55.50 -7.08
CA LYS A 1005 -21.13 -55.06 -7.58
C LYS A 1005 -21.11 -53.62 -7.99
N ILE A 1006 -22.22 -53.07 -8.45
CA ILE A 1006 -22.40 -51.66 -8.81
C ILE A 1006 -22.42 -50.78 -7.56
N GLN A 1007 -23.12 -51.22 -6.51
CA GLN A 1007 -23.15 -50.52 -5.21
C GLN A 1007 -21.76 -50.49 -4.52
N GLU A 1008 -20.99 -51.58 -4.62
CA GLU A 1008 -19.64 -51.66 -4.06
C GLU A 1008 -18.65 -50.76 -4.84
N LYS A 1009 -18.78 -50.62 -6.17
CA LYS A 1009 -18.01 -49.68 -6.99
C LYS A 1009 -18.33 -48.24 -6.62
N GLY A 1010 -19.60 -47.89 -6.41
CA GLY A 1010 -20.02 -46.58 -5.95
C GLY A 1010 -19.46 -46.25 -4.56
N LYS A 1011 -19.45 -47.20 -3.63
CA LYS A 1011 -18.88 -47.04 -2.28
C LYS A 1011 -17.36 -46.77 -2.29
N ARG A 1012 -16.60 -47.45 -3.16
CA ARG A 1012 -15.15 -47.24 -3.28
C ARG A 1012 -14.81 -45.85 -3.80
N THR A 1013 -15.63 -45.28 -4.65
CA THR A 1013 -15.47 -43.92 -5.13
C THR A 1013 -15.76 -42.88 -4.03
N ILE A 1014 -16.78 -43.17 -3.18
CA ILE A 1014 -17.12 -42.30 -2.04
C ILE A 1014 -16.10 -42.38 -0.89
N LYS A 1015 -15.48 -43.51 -0.63
CA LYS A 1015 -14.43 -43.65 0.41
C LYS A 1015 -13.19 -42.80 0.12
N HIS A 1016 -12.87 -42.51 -1.14
CA HIS A 1016 -11.74 -41.63 -1.47
C HIS A 1016 -12.01 -40.15 -1.24
N THR A 1017 -13.26 -39.75 -1.11
CA THR A 1017 -13.64 -38.36 -0.85
C THR A 1017 -13.82 -38.04 0.63
N SER A 1018 -14.00 -39.03 1.50
CA SER A 1018 -14.25 -38.83 2.94
C SER A 1018 -13.00 -38.67 3.81
N ALA A 1019 -11.81 -38.99 3.33
CA ALA A 1019 -10.54 -38.81 4.03
C ALA A 1019 -9.91 -37.48 3.67
N ARG A 1020 -10.63 -36.36 3.88
CA ARG A 1020 -10.06 -35.05 3.77
C ARG A 1020 -9.55 -34.61 5.14
N THR A 1021 -8.37 -35.03 5.48
CA THR A 1021 -7.53 -34.32 6.43
C THR A 1021 -7.04 -33.06 5.74
N PHE A 1022 -7.59 -31.94 6.10
CA PHE A 1022 -7.10 -30.63 5.71
C PHE A 1022 -5.88 -30.28 6.55
N TYR A 1023 -4.70 -30.36 5.96
CA TYR A 1023 -3.49 -29.72 6.44
C TYR A 1023 -3.22 -28.43 5.68
#